data_756c7e42ab5475fbebafb0f2cb474b1d
#
_entry.id   756c7e42ab5475fbebafb0f2cb474b1d
#
_cell.length_a   1.000
_cell.length_b   1.000
_cell.length_c   1.000
_cell.angle_alpha   90.00
_cell.angle_beta   90.00
_cell.angle_gamma   90.00
#
_symmetry.space_group_name_H-M   'P 1'
#
loop_
_entity.id
_entity.type
_entity.pdbx_description
1 polymer ?
#
loop_
_entity_poly.entity_id
_entity_poly.type
_entity_poly.pdbx_seq_one_letter_code
_entity_poly.pdbx_strand_id
1 'polypeptide(L)'
;MERKFELVSKYKPSGDQPKAIEQLVEGLRAGDDTQTLLGITGSGKTFTIANVIEQFQKPTLIIAHNKTLAAQLYNEFKELFPNNAVEYFISYYDYYQPEAYIPQTDTYIEKSASINEEIDRLRHNTTRSLYERNDVIIVASVSCIYGLGLPESYFKGTIQIKVGDTLDRGDLIKHLVMTQYTRNDLVLERSTFRARGDILEIMPAYEKIITRIYFFGDEIEKIVKIDNLTGEIIEVPESVMIYPAVHYIAYDENEDETISMIKTELKNRVVELESENKILESQRLQQRVKYDIEMIKEMGYCSGIENYSRIIERRPVGSAPATLLDYFQGDFLTVIDESHVTIPQLNGMYHGDAARKKTLVDFGFRLPCAKDNRPLKSEEFFAKVGQKIYISATPAEFEKQTSQQLVEQIIRPTGLVDPKITVKPIESQIPDLKAEIEKRAKKDERVLITTLTKRMAEDLCDFFLQEGIRVRYLHSGVKSIERVEILRDLRLGEFDVLIGVNLLREGLDIPEVSLVAIMDADKEGFLRSDTSLIQTIGRAARNACGEVIMYADKITDSMQRAIDETNRRREIQLAHNKKYGIIPQTIKKPIENNLLSLVASYRNLEDIVAEEMVDLGIDKKDLPKLINKLEKDMHKAAKILDFERAAEIRDQLKKLREMV
;
A
#
# COMPACT_ATOMS: atom_id res chain seq x y z
N MET A 1 24.02 -21.38 -8.33
CA MET A 1 24.52 -20.38 -9.29
C MET A 1 23.89 -19.06 -8.95
N GLU A 2 24.64 -17.98 -8.84
CA GLU A 2 24.11 -16.63 -8.69
C GLU A 2 23.28 -16.27 -9.92
N ARG A 3 21.99 -16.01 -9.73
CA ARG A 3 21.11 -15.54 -10.81
C ARG A 3 21.31 -14.04 -10.97
N LYS A 4 21.29 -13.56 -12.22
CA LYS A 4 21.42 -12.14 -12.53
C LYS A 4 20.08 -11.55 -12.94
N PHE A 5 19.91 -10.27 -12.69
CA PHE A 5 18.78 -9.54 -13.25
C PHE A 5 18.99 -9.36 -14.75
N GLU A 6 17.98 -9.73 -15.54
CA GLU A 6 17.95 -9.60 -16.99
C GLU A 6 16.73 -8.79 -17.42
N LEU A 7 16.97 -7.56 -17.88
CA LEU A 7 15.91 -6.68 -18.35
C LEU A 7 15.45 -7.10 -19.76
N VAL A 8 14.19 -7.43 -19.88
CA VAL A 8 13.54 -7.76 -21.17
C VAL A 8 12.64 -6.61 -21.60
N SER A 9 13.03 -5.88 -22.64
CA SER A 9 12.23 -4.76 -23.15
C SER A 9 12.39 -4.57 -24.65
N LYS A 10 11.31 -4.17 -25.30
CA LYS A 10 11.32 -3.71 -26.71
C LYS A 10 11.84 -2.28 -26.86
N TYR A 11 11.92 -1.55 -25.75
CA TYR A 11 12.34 -0.16 -25.71
C TYR A 11 13.81 -0.05 -25.30
N LYS A 12 14.46 1.00 -25.76
CA LYS A 12 15.79 1.41 -25.31
C LYS A 12 15.70 2.73 -24.57
N PRO A 13 16.58 2.98 -23.60
CA PRO A 13 16.65 4.27 -22.91
C PRO A 13 16.75 5.43 -23.89
N SER A 14 15.95 6.46 -23.71
CA SER A 14 15.87 7.63 -24.60
C SER A 14 15.62 8.92 -23.81
N GLY A 15 15.80 10.07 -24.45
CA GLY A 15 15.70 11.38 -23.79
C GLY A 15 16.77 11.54 -22.70
N ASP A 16 16.35 11.83 -21.47
CA ASP A 16 17.22 11.97 -20.30
C ASP A 16 17.58 10.63 -19.64
N GLN A 17 16.87 9.54 -19.99
CA GLN A 17 17.03 8.24 -19.33
C GLN A 17 18.47 7.71 -19.36
N PRO A 18 19.22 7.72 -20.49
CA PRO A 18 20.60 7.22 -20.50
C PRO A 18 21.47 7.92 -19.47
N LYS A 19 21.40 9.25 -19.42
CA LYS A 19 22.18 10.07 -18.48
C LYS A 19 21.72 9.83 -17.03
N ALA A 20 20.43 9.72 -16.80
CA ALA A 20 19.88 9.48 -15.46
C ALA A 20 20.30 8.09 -14.94
N ILE A 21 20.27 7.06 -15.79
CA ILE A 21 20.73 5.71 -15.46
C ILE A 21 22.21 5.73 -15.09
N GLU A 22 23.06 6.33 -15.95
CA GLU A 22 24.49 6.44 -15.71
C GLU A 22 24.79 7.12 -14.38
N GLN A 23 24.22 8.30 -14.13
CA GLN A 23 24.42 9.06 -12.90
C GLN A 23 23.98 8.29 -11.64
N LEU A 24 22.81 7.66 -11.67
CA LEU A 24 22.32 6.86 -10.53
C LEU A 24 23.22 5.66 -10.26
N VAL A 25 23.64 4.94 -11.29
CA VAL A 25 24.52 3.76 -11.14
C VAL A 25 25.92 4.16 -10.66
N GLU A 26 26.47 5.25 -11.17
CA GLU A 26 27.75 5.78 -10.71
C GLU A 26 27.69 6.18 -9.23
N GLY A 27 26.65 6.90 -8.80
CA GLY A 27 26.46 7.24 -7.40
C GLY A 27 26.33 6.00 -6.50
N LEU A 28 25.53 4.99 -6.92
CA LEU A 28 25.41 3.73 -6.17
C LEU A 28 26.77 3.00 -6.06
N ARG A 29 27.56 2.97 -7.13
CA ARG A 29 28.89 2.36 -7.13
C ARG A 29 29.93 3.16 -6.33
N ALA A 30 29.77 4.49 -6.27
CA ALA A 30 30.59 5.37 -5.44
C ALA A 30 30.25 5.25 -3.94
N GLY A 31 29.15 4.61 -3.60
CA GLY A 31 28.71 4.42 -2.22
C GLY A 31 27.75 5.50 -1.71
N ASP A 32 27.15 6.27 -2.61
CA ASP A 32 26.11 7.23 -2.21
C ASP A 32 24.99 6.53 -1.47
N ASP A 33 24.67 7.02 -0.31
CA ASP A 33 23.69 6.46 0.60
C ASP A 33 22.26 6.79 0.12
N THR A 34 22.10 7.99 -0.46
CA THR A 34 20.80 8.52 -0.86
C THR A 34 20.93 9.37 -2.12
N GLN A 35 20.07 9.07 -3.09
CA GLN A 35 19.98 9.84 -4.34
C GLN A 35 18.50 10.15 -4.63
N THR A 36 18.21 11.24 -5.32
CA THR A 36 16.86 11.58 -5.77
C THR A 36 16.78 11.62 -7.29
N LEU A 37 15.85 10.86 -7.86
CA LEU A 37 15.40 10.97 -9.24
C LEU A 37 14.20 11.92 -9.32
N LEU A 38 14.43 13.16 -9.76
CA LEU A 38 13.38 14.10 -10.12
C LEU A 38 12.87 13.73 -11.52
N GLY A 39 11.87 12.86 -11.56
CA GLY A 39 11.31 12.38 -12.81
C GLY A 39 9.87 12.82 -13.00
N ILE A 40 9.59 13.58 -14.05
CA ILE A 40 8.24 14.05 -14.31
C ILE A 40 7.30 12.90 -14.73
N THR A 41 6.00 13.12 -14.63
CA THR A 41 5.00 12.15 -15.07
C THR A 41 5.16 11.84 -16.55
N GLY A 42 5.23 10.54 -16.91
CA GLY A 42 5.38 10.09 -18.29
C GLY A 42 6.81 10.11 -18.84
N SER A 43 7.83 10.43 -18.02
CA SER A 43 9.24 10.36 -18.44
C SER A 43 9.81 8.93 -18.45
N GLY A 44 9.06 7.93 -17.95
CA GLY A 44 9.48 6.53 -17.89
C GLY A 44 10.38 6.22 -16.68
N LYS A 45 10.09 6.77 -15.52
CA LYS A 45 10.82 6.53 -14.25
C LYS A 45 11.01 5.06 -13.93
N THR A 46 9.94 4.25 -14.06
CA THR A 46 9.97 2.80 -13.82
C THR A 46 11.02 2.11 -14.70
N PHE A 47 11.06 2.47 -15.98
CA PHE A 47 12.02 1.92 -16.93
C PHE A 47 13.46 2.34 -16.61
N THR A 48 13.67 3.57 -16.15
CA THR A 48 14.97 4.06 -15.68
C THR A 48 15.44 3.23 -14.48
N ILE A 49 14.58 3.03 -13.48
CA ILE A 49 14.93 2.21 -12.29
C ILE A 49 15.16 0.74 -12.68
N ALA A 50 14.39 0.17 -13.60
CA ALA A 50 14.64 -1.18 -14.09
C ALA A 50 16.05 -1.33 -14.69
N ASN A 51 16.50 -0.36 -15.49
CA ASN A 51 17.88 -0.34 -16.01
C ASN A 51 18.93 -0.15 -14.90
N VAL A 52 18.63 0.63 -13.85
CA VAL A 52 19.52 0.76 -12.68
C VAL A 52 19.63 -0.57 -11.95
N ILE A 53 18.53 -1.27 -11.71
CA ILE A 53 18.52 -2.59 -11.06
C ILE A 53 19.35 -3.60 -11.86
N GLU A 54 19.15 -3.66 -13.19
CA GLU A 54 19.92 -4.55 -14.07
C GLU A 54 21.42 -4.27 -14.00
N GLN A 55 21.84 -3.00 -13.94
CA GLN A 55 23.26 -2.64 -13.91
C GLN A 55 23.90 -2.75 -12.52
N PHE A 56 23.10 -2.60 -11.46
CA PHE A 56 23.57 -2.64 -10.08
C PHE A 56 23.57 -4.05 -9.49
N GLN A 57 22.68 -4.93 -9.95
CA GLN A 57 22.65 -6.37 -9.61
C GLN A 57 22.47 -6.67 -8.11
N LYS A 58 21.70 -5.87 -7.36
CA LYS A 58 21.35 -6.15 -5.95
C LYS A 58 19.86 -6.42 -5.77
N PRO A 59 19.46 -7.28 -4.83
CA PRO A 59 18.05 -7.40 -4.43
C PRO A 59 17.47 -6.01 -4.19
N THR A 60 16.22 -5.80 -4.59
CA THR A 60 15.64 -4.46 -4.57
C THR A 60 14.28 -4.45 -3.90
N LEU A 61 14.09 -3.51 -2.98
CA LEU A 61 12.80 -3.19 -2.37
C LEU A 61 12.25 -1.89 -2.96
N ILE A 62 11.06 -1.93 -3.54
CA ILE A 62 10.36 -0.76 -4.08
C ILE A 62 9.16 -0.48 -3.20
N ILE A 63 9.09 0.71 -2.60
CA ILE A 63 8.00 1.09 -1.69
C ILE A 63 7.12 2.12 -2.36
N ALA A 64 5.81 1.82 -2.43
CA ALA A 64 4.77 2.72 -2.90
C ALA A 64 3.82 3.10 -1.76
N HIS A 65 3.29 4.32 -1.79
CA HIS A 65 2.44 4.85 -0.72
C HIS A 65 1.03 4.21 -0.68
N ASN A 66 0.57 3.57 -1.76
CA ASN A 66 -0.73 2.89 -1.80
C ASN A 66 -0.69 1.57 -2.60
N LYS A 67 -1.72 0.74 -2.38
CA LYS A 67 -1.84 -0.58 -3.02
C LYS A 67 -1.98 -0.53 -4.53
N THR A 68 -2.65 0.49 -5.07
CA THR A 68 -2.90 0.64 -6.52
C THR A 68 -1.61 0.91 -7.27
N LEU A 69 -0.81 1.86 -6.76
CA LEU A 69 0.50 2.16 -7.34
C LEU A 69 1.45 0.97 -7.20
N ALA A 70 1.43 0.29 -6.05
CA ALA A 70 2.20 -0.92 -5.85
C ALA A 70 1.81 -2.03 -6.85
N ALA A 71 0.51 -2.24 -7.11
CA ALA A 71 0.04 -3.21 -8.11
C ALA A 71 0.48 -2.84 -9.54
N GLN A 72 0.40 -1.56 -9.88
CA GLN A 72 0.88 -1.08 -11.18
C GLN A 72 2.38 -1.34 -11.34
N LEU A 73 3.18 -0.94 -10.36
CA LEU A 73 4.64 -1.15 -10.38
C LEU A 73 4.99 -2.64 -10.44
N TYR A 74 4.30 -3.48 -9.64
CA TYR A 74 4.49 -4.93 -9.67
C TYR A 74 4.30 -5.51 -11.08
N ASN A 75 3.22 -5.14 -11.77
CA ASN A 75 2.96 -5.60 -13.12
C ASN A 75 4.01 -5.09 -14.11
N GLU A 76 4.36 -3.79 -14.03
CA GLU A 76 5.41 -3.20 -14.89
C GLU A 76 6.76 -3.91 -14.70
N PHE A 77 7.20 -4.13 -13.45
CA PHE A 77 8.45 -4.83 -13.17
C PHE A 77 8.40 -6.31 -13.57
N LYS A 78 7.27 -6.97 -13.42
CA LYS A 78 7.10 -8.37 -13.85
C LYS A 78 7.20 -8.54 -15.37
N GLU A 79 6.70 -7.57 -16.14
CA GLU A 79 6.88 -7.54 -17.59
C GLU A 79 8.33 -7.26 -17.98
N LEU A 80 9.03 -6.40 -17.24
CA LEU A 80 10.41 -6.03 -17.50
C LEU A 80 11.42 -7.10 -17.04
N PHE A 81 11.08 -7.91 -16.04
CA PHE A 81 11.92 -8.98 -15.48
C PHE A 81 11.19 -10.33 -15.43
N PRO A 82 10.79 -10.89 -16.59
CA PRO A 82 9.97 -12.11 -16.64
C PRO A 82 10.69 -13.35 -16.10
N ASN A 83 12.03 -13.36 -16.09
CA ASN A 83 12.87 -14.48 -15.66
C ASN A 83 13.35 -14.36 -14.21
N ASN A 84 13.14 -13.21 -13.58
CA ASN A 84 13.55 -12.93 -12.21
C ASN A 84 12.37 -13.00 -11.23
N ALA A 85 12.66 -13.06 -9.94
CA ALA A 85 11.61 -13.04 -8.92
C ALA A 85 11.11 -11.62 -8.68
N VAL A 86 9.95 -11.31 -9.23
CA VAL A 86 9.24 -10.06 -8.91
C VAL A 86 8.08 -10.41 -8.00
N GLU A 87 8.13 -9.88 -6.77
CA GLU A 87 7.24 -10.25 -5.68
C GLU A 87 6.40 -9.06 -5.21
N TYR A 88 5.25 -9.36 -4.60
CA TYR A 88 4.28 -8.37 -4.17
C TYR A 88 3.98 -8.47 -2.69
N PHE A 89 4.24 -7.40 -1.94
CA PHE A 89 4.11 -7.38 -0.48
C PHE A 89 3.32 -6.16 0.00
N ILE A 90 2.01 -6.31 0.13
CA ILE A 90 1.10 -5.28 0.63
C ILE A 90 0.32 -5.80 1.84
N SER A 91 -0.50 -4.94 2.46
CA SER A 91 -1.43 -5.38 3.49
C SER A 91 -2.42 -6.41 2.92
N TYR A 92 -2.53 -7.55 3.59
CA TYR A 92 -3.37 -8.69 3.16
C TYR A 92 -4.82 -8.62 3.66
N TYR A 93 -5.19 -7.53 4.31
CA TYR A 93 -6.55 -7.33 4.77
C TYR A 93 -7.43 -6.71 3.67
N ASP A 94 -8.57 -7.35 3.38
CA ASP A 94 -9.66 -6.76 2.59
C ASP A 94 -10.49 -5.80 3.45
N TYR A 95 -10.62 -6.13 4.72
CA TYR A 95 -11.20 -5.30 5.77
C TYR A 95 -10.37 -5.45 7.04
N TYR A 96 -10.10 -4.35 7.70
CA TYR A 96 -9.38 -4.33 8.96
C TYR A 96 -9.93 -3.27 9.90
N GLN A 97 -10.39 -3.68 11.06
CA GLN A 97 -10.73 -2.82 12.17
C GLN A 97 -9.78 -3.15 13.31
N PRO A 98 -8.84 -2.25 13.63
CA PRO A 98 -7.92 -2.48 14.72
C PRO A 98 -8.65 -2.49 16.06
N GLU A 99 -8.16 -3.30 16.99
CA GLU A 99 -8.57 -3.24 18.37
C GLU A 99 -8.32 -1.83 18.94
N ALA A 100 -9.35 -1.20 19.52
CA ALA A 100 -9.25 0.12 20.08
C ALA A 100 -10.14 0.28 21.31
N TYR A 101 -9.83 1.26 22.15
CA TYR A 101 -10.69 1.66 23.25
C TYR A 101 -10.86 3.17 23.26
N ILE A 102 -12.11 3.62 23.43
CA ILE A 102 -12.50 5.02 23.48
C ILE A 102 -12.91 5.35 24.92
N PRO A 103 -12.02 5.96 25.73
CA PRO A 103 -12.28 6.21 27.16
C PRO A 103 -13.50 7.10 27.42
N GLN A 104 -13.78 8.05 26.50
CA GLN A 104 -14.88 9.03 26.67
C GLN A 104 -16.27 8.38 26.65
N THR A 105 -16.43 7.29 25.92
CA THR A 105 -17.70 6.57 25.75
C THR A 105 -17.67 5.18 26.37
N ASP A 106 -16.57 4.81 27.04
CA ASP A 106 -16.32 3.44 27.56
C ASP A 106 -16.60 2.37 26.49
N THR A 107 -16.15 2.64 25.25
CA THR A 107 -16.43 1.77 24.10
C THR A 107 -15.18 0.98 23.74
N TYR A 108 -15.25 -0.34 23.85
CA TYR A 108 -14.23 -1.25 23.35
C TYR A 108 -14.61 -1.71 21.94
N ILE A 109 -13.70 -1.53 21.01
CA ILE A 109 -13.79 -1.98 19.62
C ILE A 109 -12.93 -3.23 19.49
N GLU A 110 -13.58 -4.35 19.20
CA GLU A 110 -12.88 -5.60 18.97
C GLU A 110 -12.19 -5.61 17.60
N LYS A 111 -11.00 -6.25 17.53
CA LYS A 111 -10.31 -6.45 16.25
C LYS A 111 -11.21 -7.27 15.32
N SER A 112 -11.50 -6.73 14.15
CA SER A 112 -12.19 -7.45 13.08
C SER A 112 -11.37 -7.35 11.80
N ALA A 113 -11.15 -8.46 11.12
CA ALA A 113 -10.36 -8.49 9.91
C ALA A 113 -10.87 -9.54 8.94
N SER A 114 -10.81 -9.24 7.65
CA SER A 114 -11.02 -10.17 6.55
C SER A 114 -9.72 -10.27 5.76
N ILE A 115 -9.19 -11.47 5.64
CA ILE A 115 -7.90 -11.72 4.97
C ILE A 115 -8.17 -12.06 3.50
N ASN A 116 -7.39 -11.43 2.62
CA ASN A 116 -7.31 -11.80 1.21
C ASN A 116 -6.29 -12.92 1.05
N GLU A 117 -6.77 -14.13 0.76
CA GLU A 117 -5.92 -15.32 0.66
C GLU A 117 -4.88 -15.23 -0.45
N GLU A 118 -5.20 -14.57 -1.57
CA GLU A 118 -4.26 -14.41 -2.68
C GLU A 118 -3.12 -13.45 -2.32
N ILE A 119 -3.44 -12.34 -1.66
CA ILE A 119 -2.40 -11.39 -1.20
C ILE A 119 -1.55 -12.05 -0.12
N ASP A 120 -2.14 -12.80 0.80
CA ASP A 120 -1.40 -13.52 1.83
C ASP A 120 -0.48 -14.58 1.24
N ARG A 121 -0.94 -15.32 0.20
CA ARG A 121 -0.09 -16.23 -0.57
C ARG A 121 1.11 -15.52 -1.20
N LEU A 122 0.90 -14.34 -1.80
CA LEU A 122 1.98 -13.55 -2.41
C LEU A 122 2.99 -13.07 -1.36
N ARG A 123 2.55 -12.73 -0.14
CA ARG A 123 3.44 -12.37 0.97
C ARG A 123 4.31 -13.55 1.40
N HIS A 124 3.74 -14.75 1.51
CA HIS A 124 4.51 -15.97 1.78
C HIS A 124 5.49 -16.31 0.66
N ASN A 125 5.09 -16.09 -0.60
CA ASN A 125 6.00 -16.28 -1.72
C ASN A 125 7.15 -15.26 -1.69
N THR A 126 6.90 -14.02 -1.26
CA THR A 126 7.95 -12.99 -1.09
C THR A 126 9.03 -13.44 -0.11
N THR A 127 8.66 -13.91 1.08
CA THR A 127 9.62 -14.36 2.10
C THR A 127 10.39 -15.61 1.66
N ARG A 128 9.70 -16.52 0.94
CA ARG A 128 10.33 -17.68 0.30
C ARG A 128 11.38 -17.25 -0.74
N SER A 129 11.00 -16.35 -1.65
CA SER A 129 11.90 -15.88 -2.71
C SER A 129 13.14 -15.20 -2.15
N LEU A 130 13.03 -14.41 -1.08
CA LEU A 130 14.18 -13.82 -0.38
C LEU A 130 15.13 -14.85 0.22
N TYR A 131 14.62 -16.03 0.57
CA TYR A 131 15.45 -17.11 1.09
C TYR A 131 16.13 -17.93 -0.02
N GLU A 132 15.39 -18.24 -1.10
CA GLU A 132 15.85 -19.14 -2.15
C GLU A 132 16.68 -18.42 -3.24
N ARG A 133 16.57 -17.08 -3.39
CA ARG A 133 17.05 -16.33 -4.54
C ARG A 133 17.75 -15.02 -4.14
N ASN A 134 18.70 -14.61 -4.97
CA ASN A 134 19.38 -13.32 -4.86
C ASN A 134 18.91 -12.29 -5.92
N ASP A 135 18.13 -12.72 -6.90
CA ASP A 135 17.59 -11.90 -8.00
C ASP A 135 16.12 -11.53 -7.73
N VAL A 136 15.85 -10.87 -6.59
CA VAL A 136 14.50 -10.57 -6.10
C VAL A 136 14.22 -9.08 -6.14
N ILE A 137 13.10 -8.71 -6.78
CA ILE A 137 12.51 -7.37 -6.74
C ILE A 137 11.20 -7.46 -5.96
N ILE A 138 11.10 -6.74 -4.85
CA ILE A 138 9.87 -6.69 -4.07
C ILE A 138 9.21 -5.34 -4.26
N VAL A 139 7.95 -5.35 -4.68
CA VAL A 139 7.10 -4.16 -4.69
C VAL A 139 6.18 -4.22 -3.48
N ALA A 140 6.36 -3.27 -2.57
CA ALA A 140 5.66 -3.24 -1.30
C ALA A 140 4.91 -1.92 -1.07
N SER A 141 3.86 -1.97 -0.25
CA SER A 141 3.32 -0.77 0.39
C SER A 141 4.04 -0.52 1.72
N VAL A 142 3.67 0.55 2.43
CA VAL A 142 4.19 0.82 3.79
C VAL A 142 3.95 -0.31 4.80
N SER A 143 3.16 -1.33 4.44
CA SER A 143 3.01 -2.53 5.27
C SER A 143 4.32 -3.30 5.51
N CYS A 144 5.36 -3.06 4.72
CA CYS A 144 6.69 -3.66 4.90
C CYS A 144 7.40 -3.27 6.21
N ILE A 145 6.98 -2.19 6.87
CA ILE A 145 7.55 -1.76 8.16
C ILE A 145 6.84 -2.34 9.38
N TYR A 146 5.78 -3.13 9.19
CA TYR A 146 5.06 -3.79 10.28
C TYR A 146 5.70 -5.13 10.64
N GLY A 147 5.49 -5.54 11.90
CA GLY A 147 5.98 -6.81 12.41
C GLY A 147 5.51 -8.00 11.57
N LEU A 148 6.45 -8.85 11.18
CA LEU A 148 6.19 -10.05 10.36
C LEU A 148 6.52 -11.36 11.10
N GLY A 149 7.41 -11.31 12.07
CA GLY A 149 8.00 -12.44 12.77
C GLY A 149 9.49 -12.55 12.48
N LEU A 150 10.21 -13.24 13.34
CA LEU A 150 11.66 -13.42 13.19
C LEU A 150 11.98 -14.31 11.99
N PRO A 151 12.85 -13.87 11.06
CA PRO A 151 13.31 -14.71 9.94
C PRO A 151 13.92 -16.04 10.42
N GLU A 152 14.71 -16.00 11.48
CA GLU A 152 15.35 -17.19 12.05
C GLU A 152 14.32 -18.24 12.48
N SER A 153 13.22 -17.84 13.15
CA SER A 153 12.16 -18.75 13.57
C SER A 153 11.40 -19.31 12.36
N TYR A 154 11.13 -18.47 11.36
CA TYR A 154 10.46 -18.87 10.12
C TYR A 154 11.29 -19.91 9.35
N PHE A 155 12.61 -19.68 9.23
CA PHE A 155 13.49 -20.61 8.51
C PHE A 155 13.83 -21.87 9.31
N LYS A 156 13.91 -21.83 10.64
CA LYS A 156 13.99 -23.02 11.48
C LYS A 156 12.75 -23.93 11.36
N GLY A 157 11.57 -23.34 11.14
CA GLY A 157 10.34 -24.07 10.85
C GLY A 157 10.28 -24.66 9.45
N THR A 158 11.22 -24.35 8.56
CA THR A 158 11.28 -24.88 7.20
C THR A 158 11.91 -26.27 7.21
N ILE A 159 11.29 -27.23 6.53
CA ILE A 159 11.83 -28.57 6.39
C ILE A 159 12.20 -28.86 4.93
N GLN A 160 13.40 -29.38 4.71
CA GLN A 160 13.82 -29.93 3.43
C GLN A 160 13.52 -31.42 3.40
N ILE A 161 12.89 -31.90 2.36
CA ILE A 161 12.52 -33.29 2.15
C ILE A 161 13.12 -33.76 0.82
N LYS A 162 13.83 -34.89 0.84
CA LYS A 162 14.47 -35.44 -0.36
C LYS A 162 14.02 -36.88 -0.58
N VAL A 163 13.99 -37.29 -1.84
CA VAL A 163 13.79 -38.71 -2.21
C VAL A 163 14.95 -39.55 -1.65
N GLY A 164 14.61 -40.65 -0.98
CA GLY A 164 15.55 -41.56 -0.29
C GLY A 164 15.85 -41.13 1.16
N ASP A 165 15.33 -40.02 1.67
CA ASP A 165 15.44 -39.72 3.09
C ASP A 165 14.61 -40.68 3.93
N THR A 166 15.12 -41.05 5.09
CA THR A 166 14.38 -41.82 6.12
C THR A 166 13.78 -40.84 7.11
N LEU A 167 12.45 -40.69 7.08
CA LEU A 167 11.72 -39.75 7.89
C LEU A 167 10.41 -40.36 8.36
N ASP A 168 10.21 -40.48 9.67
CA ASP A 168 8.93 -40.94 10.24
C ASP A 168 7.81 -39.99 9.81
N ARG A 169 6.76 -40.56 9.18
CA ARG A 169 5.62 -39.77 8.70
C ARG A 169 4.89 -39.04 9.83
N GLY A 170 4.82 -39.65 11.02
CA GLY A 170 4.19 -39.04 12.20
C GLY A 170 4.96 -37.82 12.67
N ASP A 171 6.29 -37.84 12.60
CA ASP A 171 7.12 -36.68 12.96
C ASP A 171 7.00 -35.56 11.93
N LEU A 172 6.91 -35.89 10.62
CA LEU A 172 6.60 -34.89 9.61
C LEU A 172 5.22 -34.26 9.82
N ILE A 173 4.19 -35.05 10.16
CA ILE A 173 2.85 -34.55 10.50
C ILE A 173 2.90 -33.62 11.72
N LYS A 174 3.62 -34.01 12.78
CA LYS A 174 3.80 -33.12 13.96
C LYS A 174 4.47 -31.81 13.57
N HIS A 175 5.51 -31.88 12.74
CA HIS A 175 6.20 -30.68 12.26
C HIS A 175 5.25 -29.75 11.47
N LEU A 176 4.41 -30.29 10.59
CA LEU A 176 3.41 -29.52 9.85
C LEU A 176 2.41 -28.83 10.80
N VAL A 177 1.92 -29.54 11.82
CA VAL A 177 1.02 -28.94 12.83
C VAL A 177 1.73 -27.86 13.62
N MET A 178 2.98 -28.06 14.03
CA MET A 178 3.78 -27.05 14.73
C MET A 178 4.03 -25.80 13.88
N THR A 179 4.14 -25.96 12.57
CA THR A 179 4.27 -24.85 11.61
C THR A 179 2.93 -24.33 11.10
N GLN A 180 1.85 -24.65 11.84
CA GLN A 180 0.48 -24.13 11.66
C GLN A 180 -0.22 -24.58 10.37
N TYR A 181 0.16 -25.74 9.81
CA TYR A 181 -0.67 -26.43 8.83
C TYR A 181 -1.82 -27.15 9.52
N THR A 182 -3.00 -27.09 8.94
CA THR A 182 -4.20 -27.77 9.46
C THR A 182 -4.43 -29.10 8.70
N ARG A 183 -4.70 -30.19 9.44
CA ARG A 183 -5.08 -31.44 8.80
C ARG A 183 -6.53 -31.39 8.30
N ASN A 184 -6.73 -31.66 7.02
CA ASN A 184 -8.06 -31.79 6.42
C ASN A 184 -8.07 -32.91 5.40
N ASP A 185 -8.60 -34.08 5.83
CA ASP A 185 -8.62 -35.30 4.98
C ASP A 185 -9.74 -35.25 3.92
N LEU A 186 -10.67 -34.27 3.98
CA LEU A 186 -11.80 -34.15 3.04
C LEU A 186 -11.45 -33.23 1.87
N VAL A 187 -11.07 -32.00 2.18
CA VAL A 187 -10.76 -30.97 1.19
C VAL A 187 -9.34 -30.44 1.43
N LEU A 188 -8.53 -30.40 0.38
CA LEU A 188 -7.18 -29.87 0.45
C LEU A 188 -7.21 -28.41 0.00
N GLU A 189 -7.06 -27.53 0.97
CA GLU A 189 -7.05 -26.08 0.79
C GLU A 189 -5.68 -25.50 1.16
N ARG A 190 -5.48 -24.23 0.90
CA ARG A 190 -4.25 -23.53 1.26
C ARG A 190 -3.93 -23.69 2.76
N SER A 191 -2.67 -23.93 3.08
CA SER A 191 -2.17 -24.19 4.45
C SER A 191 -2.78 -25.42 5.11
N THR A 192 -3.25 -26.40 4.31
CA THR A 192 -3.71 -27.71 4.83
C THR A 192 -2.88 -28.86 4.30
N PHE A 193 -2.94 -29.97 5.02
CA PHE A 193 -2.39 -31.24 4.57
C PHE A 193 -3.39 -32.39 4.81
N ARG A 194 -3.24 -33.47 4.06
CA ARG A 194 -3.96 -34.74 4.30
C ARG A 194 -3.04 -35.91 4.22
N ALA A 195 -3.33 -36.94 5.02
CA ALA A 195 -2.57 -38.17 5.07
C ALA A 195 -3.49 -39.36 4.81
N ARG A 196 -3.26 -40.12 3.71
CA ARG A 196 -4.04 -41.27 3.31
C ARG A 196 -3.11 -42.43 2.95
N GLY A 197 -3.13 -43.49 3.77
CA GLY A 197 -2.19 -44.61 3.59
C GLY A 197 -0.74 -44.13 3.65
N ASP A 198 0.05 -44.45 2.64
CA ASP A 198 1.45 -44.11 2.54
C ASP A 198 1.67 -42.80 1.74
N ILE A 199 0.64 -41.96 1.63
CA ILE A 199 0.68 -40.71 0.89
C ILE A 199 0.40 -39.55 1.84
N LEU A 200 1.27 -38.54 1.79
CA LEU A 200 1.07 -37.26 2.41
C LEU A 200 0.96 -36.17 1.33
N GLU A 201 -0.10 -35.40 1.35
CA GLU A 201 -0.33 -34.27 0.45
C GLU A 201 -0.38 -32.96 1.24
N ILE A 202 0.35 -31.98 0.77
CA ILE A 202 0.49 -30.67 1.41
C ILE A 202 0.12 -29.60 0.38
N MET A 203 -0.81 -28.71 0.74
CA MET A 203 -1.11 -27.50 -0.02
C MET A 203 -0.41 -26.33 0.66
N PRO A 204 0.74 -25.87 0.12
CA PRO A 204 1.54 -24.83 0.77
C PRO A 204 0.84 -23.48 0.88
N ALA A 205 1.31 -22.65 1.82
CA ALA A 205 0.81 -21.29 2.00
C ALA A 205 1.20 -20.33 0.84
N TYR A 206 2.28 -20.63 0.12
CA TYR A 206 2.97 -19.75 -0.83
C TYR A 206 2.71 -20.07 -2.30
N GLU A 207 2.16 -21.23 -2.64
CA GLU A 207 1.88 -21.62 -4.03
C GLU A 207 0.52 -22.35 -4.16
N LYS A 208 0.02 -22.48 -5.40
CA LYS A 208 -1.26 -23.16 -5.72
C LYS A 208 -1.06 -24.62 -6.16
N ILE A 209 0.09 -25.17 -5.87
CA ILE A 209 0.54 -26.49 -6.32
C ILE A 209 0.60 -27.40 -5.11
N ILE A 210 0.02 -28.61 -5.21
CA ILE A 210 0.06 -29.60 -4.16
C ILE A 210 1.40 -30.35 -4.23
N THR A 211 2.08 -30.46 -3.09
CA THR A 211 3.22 -31.34 -2.92
C THR A 211 2.71 -32.70 -2.38
N ARG A 212 2.88 -33.76 -3.14
CA ARG A 212 2.52 -35.11 -2.75
C ARG A 212 3.78 -35.94 -2.54
N ILE A 213 3.89 -36.55 -1.36
CA ILE A 213 5.02 -37.34 -0.91
C ILE A 213 4.54 -38.79 -0.75
N TYR A 214 5.24 -39.71 -1.37
CA TYR A 214 5.00 -41.13 -1.27
C TYR A 214 6.02 -41.75 -0.32
N PHE A 215 5.54 -42.52 0.64
CA PHE A 215 6.35 -43.25 1.62
C PHE A 215 6.34 -44.73 1.33
N PHE A 216 7.48 -45.40 1.55
CA PHE A 216 7.58 -46.83 1.69
C PHE A 216 8.17 -47.14 3.08
N GLY A 217 7.27 -47.43 4.03
CA GLY A 217 7.62 -47.39 5.46
C GLY A 217 7.98 -45.97 5.88
N ASP A 218 9.21 -45.77 6.35
CA ASP A 218 9.76 -44.47 6.75
C ASP A 218 10.66 -43.84 5.66
N GLU A 219 10.81 -44.50 4.50
CA GLU A 219 11.59 -43.99 3.38
C GLU A 219 10.72 -43.20 2.42
N ILE A 220 11.21 -42.03 1.96
CA ILE A 220 10.56 -41.22 0.95
C ILE A 220 10.88 -41.80 -0.43
N GLU A 221 9.90 -42.49 -1.03
CA GLU A 221 10.06 -43.13 -2.33
C GLU A 221 10.01 -42.14 -3.48
N LYS A 222 9.10 -41.15 -3.41
CA LYS A 222 8.85 -40.18 -4.51
C LYS A 222 8.20 -38.93 -4.02
N ILE A 223 8.55 -37.80 -4.69
CA ILE A 223 7.91 -36.50 -4.50
C ILE A 223 7.35 -36.04 -5.85
N VAL A 224 6.11 -35.55 -5.87
CA VAL A 224 5.48 -34.99 -7.08
C VAL A 224 4.78 -33.69 -6.75
N LYS A 225 4.85 -32.75 -7.66
CA LYS A 225 4.06 -31.51 -7.63
C LYS A 225 2.87 -31.64 -8.59
N ILE A 226 1.68 -31.35 -8.11
CA ILE A 226 0.42 -31.62 -8.80
C ILE A 226 -0.38 -30.32 -8.86
N ASP A 227 -0.96 -30.04 -10.02
CA ASP A 227 -1.94 -28.97 -10.17
C ASP A 227 -3.18 -29.26 -9.33
N ASN A 228 -3.58 -28.30 -8.51
CA ASN A 228 -4.70 -28.47 -7.58
C ASN A 228 -6.06 -28.62 -8.27
N LEU A 229 -6.22 -28.10 -9.50
CA LEU A 229 -7.49 -28.11 -10.23
C LEU A 229 -7.60 -29.35 -11.13
N THR A 230 -6.54 -29.62 -11.91
CA THR A 230 -6.56 -30.68 -12.92
C THR A 230 -6.09 -32.03 -12.37
N GLY A 231 -5.29 -32.02 -11.29
CA GLY A 231 -4.64 -33.20 -10.74
C GLY A 231 -3.46 -33.72 -11.57
N GLU A 232 -3.04 -32.98 -12.59
CA GLU A 232 -1.91 -33.34 -13.46
C GLU A 232 -0.57 -33.11 -12.74
N ILE A 233 0.38 -34.02 -13.02
CA ILE A 233 1.73 -33.89 -12.49
C ILE A 233 2.46 -32.81 -13.27
N ILE A 234 2.86 -31.72 -12.56
CA ILE A 234 3.62 -30.61 -13.12
C ILE A 234 5.12 -30.91 -13.10
N GLU A 235 5.60 -31.49 -11.99
CA GLU A 235 7.01 -31.72 -11.74
C GLU A 235 7.23 -32.92 -10.84
N VAL A 236 8.37 -33.61 -10.99
CA VAL A 236 8.84 -34.68 -10.12
C VAL A 236 10.21 -34.28 -9.57
N PRO A 237 10.25 -33.45 -8.52
CA PRO A 237 11.51 -32.95 -7.95
C PRO A 237 12.18 -34.04 -7.09
N GLU A 238 13.53 -34.03 -7.04
CA GLU A 238 14.31 -34.85 -6.13
C GLU A 238 14.21 -34.36 -4.67
N SER A 239 13.94 -33.07 -4.48
CA SER A 239 13.79 -32.46 -3.15
C SER A 239 12.82 -31.28 -3.18
N VAL A 240 12.16 -31.03 -2.05
CA VAL A 240 11.27 -29.88 -1.83
C VAL A 240 11.57 -29.23 -0.49
N MET A 241 11.34 -27.93 -0.41
CA MET A 241 11.32 -27.17 0.84
C MET A 241 9.88 -26.89 1.21
N ILE A 242 9.49 -27.20 2.43
CA ILE A 242 8.17 -26.86 2.96
C ILE A 242 8.35 -25.75 4.00
N TYR A 243 7.83 -24.58 3.71
CA TYR A 243 7.86 -23.41 4.58
C TYR A 243 6.64 -23.39 5.49
N PRO A 244 6.72 -22.74 6.65
CA PRO A 244 5.59 -22.60 7.56
C PRO A 244 4.34 -21.97 6.93
N ALA A 245 3.17 -22.35 7.44
CA ALA A 245 1.88 -21.84 6.97
C ALA A 245 1.59 -20.40 7.42
N VAL A 246 2.34 -19.88 8.40
CA VAL A 246 2.23 -18.52 8.95
C VAL A 246 3.62 -17.90 9.08
N HIS A 247 3.72 -16.57 8.97
CA HIS A 247 5.00 -15.87 9.18
C HIS A 247 5.38 -15.82 10.66
N TYR A 248 4.39 -15.63 11.53
CA TYR A 248 4.61 -15.54 12.97
C TYR A 248 4.44 -16.92 13.61
N ILE A 249 5.56 -17.57 13.87
CA ILE A 249 5.60 -18.88 14.53
C ILE A 249 5.95 -18.63 15.99
N ALA A 250 5.03 -19.00 16.88
CA ALA A 250 5.27 -19.03 18.31
C ALA A 250 6.00 -20.34 18.73
N TYR A 251 6.88 -20.85 17.83
CA TYR A 251 7.67 -22.03 18.14
C TYR A 251 8.75 -21.63 19.16
N ASP A 252 8.53 -22.01 20.41
CA ASP A 252 9.46 -21.80 21.51
C ASP A 252 9.80 -23.16 22.12
N GLU A 253 11.06 -23.56 21.98
CA GLU A 253 11.61 -24.72 22.69
C GLU A 253 11.46 -24.58 24.21
N ASN A 254 11.16 -23.34 24.69
CA ASN A 254 11.00 -22.97 26.09
C ASN A 254 9.64 -22.28 26.35
N GLU A 255 8.51 -22.90 25.90
CA GLU A 255 7.16 -22.37 26.12
C GLU A 255 6.88 -22.01 27.59
N ASP A 256 7.30 -22.87 28.54
CA ASP A 256 7.15 -22.62 29.98
C ASP A 256 7.86 -21.35 30.44
N GLU A 257 9.01 -21.02 29.85
CA GLU A 257 9.74 -19.79 30.16
C GLU A 257 9.01 -18.57 29.60
N THR A 258 8.51 -18.63 28.36
CA THR A 258 7.69 -17.57 27.76
C THR A 258 6.43 -17.31 28.60
N ILE A 259 5.73 -18.36 29.00
CA ILE A 259 4.57 -18.25 29.90
C ILE A 259 4.95 -17.65 31.25
N SER A 260 6.11 -18.04 31.82
CA SER A 260 6.62 -17.45 33.06
C SER A 260 6.91 -15.96 32.94
N MET A 261 7.48 -15.53 31.79
CA MET A 261 7.72 -14.10 31.51
C MET A 261 6.42 -13.33 31.36
N ILE A 262 5.41 -13.86 30.65
CA ILE A 262 4.08 -13.25 30.53
C ILE A 262 3.42 -13.10 31.91
N LYS A 263 3.47 -14.12 32.76
CA LYS A 263 2.95 -14.08 34.14
C LYS A 263 3.67 -13.04 34.99
N THR A 264 4.97 -12.91 34.81
CA THR A 264 5.78 -11.92 35.57
C THR A 264 5.39 -10.50 35.15
N GLU A 265 5.26 -10.22 33.85
CA GLU A 265 4.83 -8.92 33.38
C GLU A 265 3.38 -8.61 33.81
N LEU A 266 2.49 -9.60 33.78
CA LEU A 266 1.13 -9.48 34.30
C LEU A 266 1.12 -9.09 35.77
N LYS A 267 1.88 -9.81 36.60
CA LYS A 267 1.96 -9.56 38.05
C LYS A 267 2.42 -8.12 38.32
N ASN A 268 3.45 -7.66 37.61
CA ASN A 268 4.00 -6.32 37.81
C ASN A 268 2.95 -5.26 37.38
N ARG A 269 2.26 -5.47 36.24
CA ARG A 269 1.25 -4.51 35.77
C ARG A 269 0.01 -4.48 36.64
N VAL A 270 -0.40 -5.60 37.23
CA VAL A 270 -1.51 -5.68 38.20
C VAL A 270 -1.20 -4.85 39.43
N VAL A 271 -0.01 -5.02 40.02
CA VAL A 271 0.43 -4.22 41.21
C VAL A 271 0.42 -2.72 40.87
N GLU A 272 0.88 -2.34 39.71
CA GLU A 272 0.89 -0.95 39.25
C GLU A 272 -0.54 -0.39 39.12
N LEU A 273 -1.46 -1.09 38.41
CA LEU A 273 -2.86 -0.69 38.25
C LEU A 273 -3.59 -0.59 39.60
N GLU A 274 -3.37 -1.53 40.51
CA GLU A 274 -3.97 -1.52 41.83
C GLU A 274 -3.45 -0.35 42.66
N SER A 275 -2.16 -0.01 42.57
CA SER A 275 -1.59 1.15 43.23
C SER A 275 -2.16 2.48 42.72
N GLU A 276 -2.61 2.51 41.45
CA GLU A 276 -3.30 3.63 40.83
C GLU A 276 -4.83 3.62 41.09
N ASN A 277 -5.34 2.70 41.90
CA ASN A 277 -6.77 2.47 42.19
C ASN A 277 -7.60 2.08 40.96
N LYS A 278 -6.99 1.49 39.91
CA LYS A 278 -7.58 0.97 38.70
C LYS A 278 -7.95 -0.51 38.84
N ILE A 279 -8.90 -0.80 39.74
CA ILE A 279 -9.24 -2.19 40.09
C ILE A 279 -9.91 -2.92 38.94
N LEU A 280 -10.81 -2.23 38.18
CA LEU A 280 -11.52 -2.81 37.06
C LEU A 280 -10.55 -3.18 35.91
N GLU A 281 -9.62 -2.30 35.59
CA GLU A 281 -8.57 -2.52 34.60
C GLU A 281 -7.66 -3.68 35.00
N SER A 282 -7.30 -3.78 36.27
CA SER A 282 -6.53 -4.91 36.78
C SER A 282 -7.24 -6.25 36.62
N GLN A 283 -8.55 -6.32 36.96
CA GLN A 283 -9.34 -7.55 36.82
C GLN A 283 -9.51 -7.94 35.36
N ARG A 284 -9.80 -6.99 34.49
CA ARG A 284 -9.93 -7.19 33.03
C ARG A 284 -8.65 -7.76 32.45
N LEU A 285 -7.52 -7.16 32.78
CA LEU A 285 -6.22 -7.62 32.29
C LEU A 285 -5.89 -9.03 32.78
N GLN A 286 -6.13 -9.32 34.06
CA GLN A 286 -5.89 -10.66 34.62
C GLN A 286 -6.74 -11.73 33.92
N GLN A 287 -8.02 -11.46 33.70
CA GLN A 287 -8.91 -12.39 33.03
C GLN A 287 -8.47 -12.67 31.59
N ARG A 288 -8.16 -11.61 30.83
CA ARG A 288 -7.71 -11.73 29.45
C ARG A 288 -6.41 -12.51 29.31
N VAL A 289 -5.40 -12.14 30.07
CA VAL A 289 -4.07 -12.76 29.97
C VAL A 289 -4.09 -14.22 30.45
N LYS A 290 -4.87 -14.55 31.48
CA LYS A 290 -5.05 -15.97 31.90
C LYS A 290 -5.66 -16.80 30.79
N TYR A 291 -6.70 -16.31 30.15
CA TYR A 291 -7.31 -16.98 29.01
C TYR A 291 -6.31 -17.16 27.84
N ASP A 292 -5.57 -16.09 27.49
CA ASP A 292 -4.56 -16.16 26.42
C ASP A 292 -3.46 -17.18 26.74
N ILE A 293 -3.02 -17.30 28.01
CA ILE A 293 -2.05 -18.32 28.45
C ILE A 293 -2.60 -19.74 28.34
N GLU A 294 -3.87 -19.97 28.69
CA GLU A 294 -4.52 -21.28 28.55
C GLU A 294 -4.58 -21.67 27.07
N MET A 295 -4.96 -20.74 26.19
CA MET A 295 -5.01 -20.99 24.74
C MET A 295 -3.63 -21.30 24.16
N ILE A 296 -2.58 -20.56 24.60
CA ILE A 296 -1.20 -20.84 24.16
C ILE A 296 -0.78 -22.26 24.58
N LYS A 297 -1.07 -22.68 25.81
CA LYS A 297 -0.71 -24.01 26.31
C LYS A 297 -1.41 -25.14 25.58
N GLU A 298 -2.71 -25.01 25.31
CA GLU A 298 -3.51 -26.08 24.74
C GLU A 298 -3.40 -26.15 23.21
N MET A 299 -3.27 -24.99 22.54
CA MET A 299 -3.34 -24.84 21.11
C MET A 299 -2.04 -24.35 20.46
N GLY A 300 -1.04 -23.94 21.26
CA GLY A 300 0.15 -23.26 20.75
C GLY A 300 -0.12 -21.84 20.20
N TYR A 301 -1.34 -21.32 20.34
CA TYR A 301 -1.76 -20.05 19.74
C TYR A 301 -2.89 -19.40 20.55
N CYS A 302 -2.96 -18.07 20.52
CA CYS A 302 -4.10 -17.30 21.02
C CYS A 302 -4.45 -16.15 20.05
N SER A 303 -5.69 -15.68 20.10
CA SER A 303 -6.11 -14.51 19.30
C SER A 303 -5.37 -13.26 19.77
N GLY A 304 -4.59 -12.64 18.85
CA GLY A 304 -3.75 -11.49 19.15
C GLY A 304 -2.39 -11.88 19.75
N ILE A 305 -1.89 -13.07 19.46
CA ILE A 305 -0.58 -13.56 19.91
C ILE A 305 0.56 -12.59 19.58
N GLU A 306 0.41 -11.81 18.50
CA GLU A 306 1.35 -10.77 18.10
C GLU A 306 1.58 -9.70 19.19
N ASN A 307 0.62 -9.52 20.11
CA ASN A 307 0.80 -8.60 21.25
C ASN A 307 1.82 -9.09 22.28
N TYR A 308 2.15 -10.38 22.26
CA TYR A 308 3.19 -11.00 23.09
C TYR A 308 4.52 -11.16 22.34
N SER A 309 4.63 -10.67 21.08
CA SER A 309 5.79 -10.88 20.20
C SER A 309 7.12 -10.52 20.87
N ARG A 310 7.18 -9.40 21.62
CA ARG A 310 8.40 -9.01 22.33
C ARG A 310 8.89 -10.09 23.31
N ILE A 311 7.97 -10.72 24.04
CA ILE A 311 8.29 -11.75 25.02
C ILE A 311 8.68 -13.05 24.31
N ILE A 312 7.90 -13.47 23.31
CA ILE A 312 8.14 -14.68 22.53
C ILE A 312 9.49 -14.61 21.80
N GLU A 313 9.80 -13.45 21.21
CA GLU A 313 11.05 -13.21 20.49
C GLU A 313 12.22 -12.79 21.39
N ARG A 314 12.04 -12.81 22.73
CA ARG A 314 13.07 -12.42 23.71
C ARG A 314 13.68 -11.04 23.47
N ARG A 315 12.93 -10.12 22.90
CA ARG A 315 13.40 -8.78 22.57
C ARG A 315 13.46 -7.86 23.81
N PRO A 316 14.43 -6.93 23.87
CA PRO A 316 14.45 -5.88 24.88
C PRO A 316 13.19 -5.00 24.83
N VAL A 317 12.82 -4.42 25.98
CA VAL A 317 11.71 -3.47 26.06
C VAL A 317 11.97 -2.27 25.15
N GLY A 318 10.96 -1.86 24.37
CA GLY A 318 11.05 -0.73 23.44
C GLY A 318 11.68 -1.05 22.09
N SER A 319 12.20 -2.26 21.87
CA SER A 319 12.78 -2.67 20.59
C SER A 319 11.71 -2.82 19.51
N ALA A 320 12.10 -2.57 18.26
CA ALA A 320 11.25 -2.81 17.09
C ALA A 320 11.07 -4.30 16.81
N PRO A 321 9.93 -4.74 16.26
CA PRO A 321 9.76 -6.11 15.76
C PRO A 321 10.60 -6.35 14.50
N ALA A 322 10.83 -7.62 14.17
CA ALA A 322 11.34 -7.99 12.86
C ALA A 322 10.26 -7.74 11.79
N THR A 323 10.68 -7.23 10.66
CA THR A 323 9.83 -6.78 9.55
C THR A 323 10.28 -7.45 8.24
N LEU A 324 9.64 -7.14 7.12
CA LEU A 324 10.11 -7.62 5.82
C LEU A 324 11.58 -7.27 5.54
N LEU A 325 12.06 -6.13 6.06
CA LEU A 325 13.44 -5.68 5.86
C LEU A 325 14.47 -6.66 6.45
N ASP A 326 14.09 -7.37 7.51
CA ASP A 326 14.94 -8.33 8.19
C ASP A 326 15.07 -9.68 7.45
N TYR A 327 14.23 -9.92 6.43
CA TYR A 327 14.29 -11.13 5.59
C TYR A 327 15.29 -11.01 4.42
N PHE A 328 15.79 -9.81 4.11
CA PHE A 328 16.83 -9.66 3.12
C PHE A 328 18.17 -10.23 3.65
N GLN A 329 18.79 -11.07 2.83
CA GLN A 329 20.09 -11.66 3.14
C GLN A 329 21.22 -10.76 2.65
N GLY A 330 21.59 -9.77 3.46
CA GLY A 330 22.65 -8.81 3.12
C GLY A 330 22.14 -7.48 2.56
N ASP A 331 23.00 -6.79 1.82
CA ASP A 331 22.69 -5.46 1.28
C ASP A 331 21.67 -5.53 0.15
N PHE A 332 20.74 -4.59 0.15
CA PHE A 332 19.75 -4.43 -0.90
C PHE A 332 19.55 -2.95 -1.25
N LEU A 333 19.07 -2.70 -2.46
CA LEU A 333 18.68 -1.37 -2.91
C LEU A 333 17.25 -1.06 -2.47
N THR A 334 17.02 0.13 -1.92
CA THR A 334 15.67 0.61 -1.61
C THR A 334 15.28 1.72 -2.57
N VAL A 335 14.12 1.57 -3.20
CA VAL A 335 13.53 2.59 -4.07
C VAL A 335 12.23 3.06 -3.43
N ILE A 336 12.13 4.35 -3.15
CA ILE A 336 10.92 4.94 -2.54
C ILE A 336 10.20 5.76 -3.61
N ASP A 337 9.13 5.19 -4.15
CA ASP A 337 8.33 5.85 -5.19
C ASP A 337 7.37 6.87 -4.59
N GLU A 338 7.13 7.96 -5.33
CA GLU A 338 6.41 9.16 -4.88
C GLU A 338 6.82 9.55 -3.45
N SER A 339 8.14 9.68 -3.24
CA SER A 339 8.78 9.81 -1.91
C SER A 339 8.22 10.96 -1.07
N HIS A 340 7.83 12.07 -1.72
CA HIS A 340 7.21 13.23 -1.06
C HIS A 340 5.88 12.89 -0.34
N VAL A 341 5.25 11.73 -0.65
CA VAL A 341 4.08 11.18 0.05
C VAL A 341 4.46 9.99 0.91
N THR A 342 5.25 9.07 0.35
CA THR A 342 5.61 7.82 1.01
C THR A 342 6.40 8.04 2.30
N ILE A 343 7.34 9.01 2.33
CA ILE A 343 8.15 9.29 3.52
C ILE A 343 7.31 9.89 4.68
N PRO A 344 6.48 10.91 4.46
CA PRO A 344 5.54 11.36 5.50
C PRO A 344 4.61 10.27 6.03
N GLN A 345 4.15 9.35 5.16
CA GLN A 345 3.33 8.23 5.57
C GLN A 345 4.10 7.25 6.46
N LEU A 346 5.33 6.87 6.09
CA LEU A 346 6.21 6.05 6.93
C LEU A 346 6.39 6.65 8.34
N ASN A 347 6.59 7.97 8.42
CA ASN A 347 6.73 8.69 9.68
C ASN A 347 5.43 8.68 10.51
N GLY A 348 4.28 8.81 9.86
CA GLY A 348 2.96 8.89 10.52
C GLY A 348 2.49 7.57 11.13
N MET A 349 2.86 6.41 10.54
CA MET A 349 2.35 5.09 10.94
C MET A 349 2.65 4.76 12.40
N TYR A 350 3.85 5.05 12.89
CA TYR A 350 4.24 4.78 14.27
C TYR A 350 3.37 5.53 15.28
N HIS A 351 3.12 6.82 15.06
CA HIS A 351 2.43 7.68 16.03
C HIS A 351 0.97 7.26 16.26
N GLY A 352 0.28 6.88 15.18
CA GLY A 352 -1.11 6.39 15.26
C GLY A 352 -1.22 5.08 16.05
N ASP A 353 -0.37 4.10 15.74
CA ASP A 353 -0.35 2.81 16.43
C ASP A 353 0.04 2.96 17.91
N ALA A 354 1.05 3.77 18.20
CA ALA A 354 1.53 4.02 19.58
C ALA A 354 0.44 4.65 20.45
N ALA A 355 -0.31 5.63 19.94
CA ALA A 355 -1.39 6.27 20.69
C ALA A 355 -2.52 5.27 21.01
N ARG A 356 -2.94 4.46 20.03
CA ARG A 356 -3.96 3.42 20.19
C ARG A 356 -3.55 2.36 21.23
N LYS A 357 -2.34 1.82 21.10
CA LYS A 357 -1.83 0.79 22.03
C LYS A 357 -1.58 1.32 23.44
N LYS A 358 -1.15 2.57 23.57
CA LYS A 358 -1.06 3.23 24.86
C LYS A 358 -2.40 3.18 25.58
N THR A 359 -3.48 3.56 24.93
CA THR A 359 -4.83 3.53 25.51
C THR A 359 -5.24 2.12 25.92
N LEU A 360 -5.03 1.10 25.06
CA LEU A 360 -5.32 -0.30 25.41
C LEU A 360 -4.57 -0.80 26.64
N VAL A 361 -3.31 -0.42 26.79
CA VAL A 361 -2.50 -0.79 27.96
C VAL A 361 -2.89 -0.01 29.20
N ASP A 362 -3.15 1.30 29.09
CA ASP A 362 -3.49 2.16 30.24
C ASP A 362 -4.85 1.79 30.85
N PHE A 363 -5.77 1.20 30.03
CA PHE A 363 -7.10 0.75 30.47
C PHE A 363 -7.21 -0.78 30.64
N GLY A 364 -6.10 -1.51 30.72
CA GLY A 364 -6.08 -2.93 31.11
C GLY A 364 -6.59 -3.92 30.05
N PHE A 365 -6.60 -3.55 28.77
CA PHE A 365 -6.95 -4.47 27.66
C PHE A 365 -5.75 -5.29 27.20
N ARG A 366 -4.53 -4.74 27.30
CA ARG A 366 -3.30 -5.40 26.87
C ARG A 366 -2.16 -5.17 27.86
N LEU A 367 -1.19 -6.12 27.87
CA LEU A 367 0.05 -5.97 28.63
C LEU A 367 0.95 -4.88 28.02
N PRO A 368 1.89 -4.31 28.79
CA PRO A 368 2.86 -3.33 28.30
C PRO A 368 3.66 -3.79 27.07
N CYS A 369 3.98 -5.10 26.96
CA CYS A 369 4.69 -5.68 25.82
C CYS A 369 3.97 -5.48 24.48
N ALA A 370 2.64 -5.30 24.47
CA ALA A 370 1.89 -5.03 23.26
C ALA A 370 2.31 -3.72 22.56
N LYS A 371 2.88 -2.75 23.28
CA LYS A 371 3.42 -1.50 22.72
C LYS A 371 4.60 -1.74 21.78
N ASP A 372 5.31 -2.86 21.95
CA ASP A 372 6.51 -3.20 21.18
C ASP A 372 6.21 -4.01 19.91
N ASN A 373 4.95 -4.45 19.71
CA ASN A 373 4.45 -4.92 18.42
C ASN A 373 3.92 -3.72 17.63
N ARG A 374 4.76 -3.02 16.94
CA ARG A 374 4.49 -1.72 16.31
C ARG A 374 5.21 -1.60 14.97
N PRO A 375 4.78 -0.70 14.07
CA PRO A 375 5.59 -0.37 12.91
C PRO A 375 6.94 0.24 13.33
N LEU A 376 7.91 0.15 12.44
CA LEU A 376 9.20 0.82 12.62
C LEU A 376 9.00 2.33 12.79
N LYS A 377 9.82 2.93 13.63
CA LYS A 377 10.01 4.38 13.58
C LYS A 377 10.80 4.77 12.33
N SER A 378 10.71 6.04 11.94
CA SER A 378 11.45 6.57 10.80
C SER A 378 12.95 6.28 10.90
N GLU A 379 13.55 6.57 12.05
CA GLU A 379 14.98 6.38 12.29
C GLU A 379 15.37 4.89 12.20
N GLU A 380 14.50 4.01 12.71
CA GLU A 380 14.72 2.55 12.65
C GLU A 380 14.62 2.04 11.22
N PHE A 381 13.68 2.57 10.43
CA PHE A 381 13.55 2.26 9.02
C PHE A 381 14.81 2.67 8.25
N PHE A 382 15.22 3.94 8.38
CA PHE A 382 16.40 4.45 7.66
C PHE A 382 17.71 3.80 8.12
N ALA A 383 17.79 3.29 9.34
CA ALA A 383 18.94 2.52 9.82
C ALA A 383 19.01 1.09 9.24
N LYS A 384 17.86 0.51 8.84
CA LYS A 384 17.78 -0.85 8.26
C LYS A 384 17.97 -0.86 6.74
N VAL A 385 17.51 0.18 6.04
CA VAL A 385 17.68 0.29 4.59
C VAL A 385 19.06 0.84 4.28
N GLY A 386 19.75 0.19 3.35
CA GLY A 386 21.06 0.64 2.85
C GLY A 386 20.92 1.80 1.86
N GLN A 387 21.57 1.66 0.70
CA GLN A 387 21.52 2.63 -0.39
C GLN A 387 20.08 2.80 -0.90
N LYS A 388 19.65 4.04 -1.11
CA LYS A 388 18.27 4.36 -1.48
C LYS A 388 18.16 5.40 -2.57
N ILE A 389 17.15 5.21 -3.41
CA ILE A 389 16.75 6.17 -4.46
C ILE A 389 15.33 6.65 -4.17
N TYR A 390 15.19 7.95 -3.98
CA TYR A 390 13.88 8.60 -3.93
C TYR A 390 13.43 8.93 -5.35
N ILE A 391 12.17 8.65 -5.64
CA ILE A 391 11.55 9.00 -6.94
C ILE A 391 10.41 9.96 -6.69
N SER A 392 10.44 11.11 -7.33
CA SER A 392 9.35 12.07 -7.24
C SER A 392 9.36 13.03 -8.44
N ALA A 393 8.17 13.45 -8.88
CA ALA A 393 8.04 14.57 -9.81
C ALA A 393 8.15 15.93 -9.09
N THR A 394 7.97 15.92 -7.77
CA THR A 394 7.95 17.09 -6.88
C THR A 394 8.64 16.75 -5.56
N PRO A 395 9.97 16.53 -5.55
CA PRO A 395 10.70 16.21 -4.33
C PRO A 395 10.49 17.31 -3.27
N ALA A 396 10.21 16.91 -2.04
CA ALA A 396 10.09 17.81 -0.92
C ALA A 396 11.47 18.24 -0.39
N GLU A 397 11.47 19.08 0.62
CA GLU A 397 12.72 19.60 1.19
C GLU A 397 13.57 18.50 1.84
N PHE A 398 12.91 17.48 2.42
CA PHE A 398 13.59 16.34 3.03
C PHE A 398 14.46 15.59 2.01
N GLU A 399 13.93 15.26 0.83
CA GLU A 399 14.67 14.55 -0.21
C GLU A 399 15.85 15.38 -0.72
N LYS A 400 15.65 16.68 -0.89
CA LYS A 400 16.71 17.59 -1.36
C LYS A 400 17.85 17.74 -0.37
N GLN A 401 17.54 17.76 0.94
CA GLN A 401 18.55 17.91 2.00
C GLN A 401 19.31 16.61 2.30
N THR A 402 18.64 15.48 2.14
CA THR A 402 19.24 14.17 2.48
C THR A 402 19.95 13.49 1.31
N SER A 403 19.69 13.91 0.06
CA SER A 403 20.28 13.31 -1.12
C SER A 403 21.65 13.89 -1.44
N GLN A 404 22.62 13.02 -1.73
CA GLN A 404 23.97 13.39 -2.19
C GLN A 404 23.95 13.88 -3.63
N GLN A 405 23.00 13.40 -4.45
CA GLN A 405 22.76 13.97 -5.77
C GLN A 405 21.26 14.02 -6.12
N LEU A 406 20.92 14.99 -6.96
CA LEU A 406 19.61 15.12 -7.59
C LEU A 406 19.78 14.90 -9.10
N VAL A 407 19.14 13.86 -9.62
CA VAL A 407 19.15 13.49 -11.04
C VAL A 407 17.85 13.92 -11.68
N GLU A 408 17.88 14.79 -12.67
CA GLU A 408 16.69 15.24 -13.39
C GLU A 408 16.38 14.37 -14.62
N GLN A 409 15.09 14.00 -14.75
CA GLN A 409 14.54 13.30 -15.91
C GLN A 409 13.27 14.01 -16.38
N ILE A 410 13.44 15.02 -17.24
CA ILE A 410 12.39 15.92 -17.68
C ILE A 410 11.85 15.52 -19.07
N ILE A 411 12.70 14.96 -19.93
CA ILE A 411 12.30 14.62 -21.28
C ILE A 411 11.41 13.38 -21.32
N ARG A 412 10.21 13.55 -21.91
CA ARG A 412 9.34 12.42 -22.25
C ARG A 412 9.73 11.86 -23.62
N PRO A 413 10.03 10.56 -23.72
CA PRO A 413 10.36 9.92 -25.00
C PRO A 413 9.28 10.08 -26.07
N THR A 414 8.02 10.21 -25.67
CA THR A 414 6.86 10.43 -26.56
C THR A 414 6.79 11.83 -27.16
N GLY A 415 7.66 12.75 -26.73
CA GLY A 415 7.65 14.14 -27.14
C GLY A 415 6.53 14.99 -26.50
N LEU A 416 5.70 14.41 -25.63
CA LEU A 416 4.61 15.13 -24.97
C LEU A 416 5.15 16.26 -24.10
N VAL A 417 4.56 17.43 -24.28
CA VAL A 417 4.96 18.67 -23.63
C VAL A 417 4.05 18.91 -22.43
N ASP A 418 4.58 19.52 -21.35
CA ASP A 418 3.73 19.97 -20.25
C ASP A 418 2.65 20.93 -20.75
N PRO A 419 1.43 20.90 -20.17
CA PRO A 419 0.29 21.65 -20.67
C PRO A 419 0.51 23.16 -20.56
N LYS A 420 -0.12 23.93 -21.43
CA LYS A 420 -0.18 25.38 -21.33
C LYS A 420 -1.11 25.75 -20.18
N ILE A 421 -0.64 26.63 -19.28
CA ILE A 421 -1.43 27.13 -18.16
C ILE A 421 -2.00 28.51 -18.54
N THR A 422 -3.29 28.71 -18.26
CA THR A 422 -3.97 29.98 -18.41
C THR A 422 -4.66 30.33 -17.09
N VAL A 423 -4.43 31.53 -16.57
CA VAL A 423 -5.13 32.04 -15.38
C VAL A 423 -6.29 32.89 -15.85
N LYS A 424 -7.49 32.65 -15.32
CA LYS A 424 -8.72 33.37 -15.61
C LYS A 424 -9.42 33.83 -14.33
N PRO A 425 -10.19 34.93 -14.34
CA PRO A 425 -10.87 35.46 -13.14
C PRO A 425 -11.97 34.49 -12.65
N ILE A 426 -12.23 34.54 -11.33
CA ILE A 426 -13.24 33.68 -10.67
C ILE A 426 -14.66 34.12 -11.08
N GLU A 427 -14.93 35.40 -11.28
CA GLU A 427 -16.28 35.92 -11.58
C GLU A 427 -16.94 35.22 -12.80
N SER A 428 -16.16 34.87 -13.83
CA SER A 428 -16.64 34.23 -15.05
C SER A 428 -16.37 32.73 -15.10
N GLN A 429 -15.96 32.11 -14.01
CA GLN A 429 -15.45 30.71 -14.03
C GLN A 429 -16.47 29.67 -14.54
N ILE A 430 -17.75 29.77 -14.16
CA ILE A 430 -18.76 28.77 -14.52
C ILE A 430 -19.16 28.88 -16.00
N PRO A 431 -19.53 30.06 -16.54
CA PRO A 431 -19.83 30.20 -17.97
C PRO A 431 -18.65 29.85 -18.87
N ASP A 432 -17.44 30.27 -18.50
CA ASP A 432 -16.22 29.96 -19.27
C ASP A 432 -15.92 28.46 -19.25
N LEU A 433 -16.00 27.83 -18.08
CA LEU A 433 -15.78 26.39 -17.93
C LEU A 433 -16.80 25.57 -18.74
N LYS A 434 -18.08 25.96 -18.76
CA LYS A 434 -19.11 25.33 -19.57
C LYS A 434 -18.75 25.38 -21.06
N ALA A 435 -18.35 26.56 -21.57
CA ALA A 435 -17.95 26.70 -22.97
C ALA A 435 -16.72 25.84 -23.33
N GLU A 436 -15.74 25.74 -22.42
CA GLU A 436 -14.57 24.90 -22.60
C GLU A 436 -14.91 23.39 -22.55
N ILE A 437 -15.84 22.96 -21.69
CA ILE A 437 -16.35 21.58 -21.65
C ILE A 437 -17.04 21.23 -22.98
N GLU A 438 -17.98 22.06 -23.46
CA GLU A 438 -18.70 21.81 -24.71
C GLU A 438 -17.75 21.71 -25.90
N LYS A 439 -16.71 22.54 -25.93
CA LYS A 439 -15.66 22.50 -26.98
C LYS A 439 -14.88 21.17 -26.98
N ARG A 440 -14.58 20.60 -25.81
CA ARG A 440 -13.86 19.32 -25.68
C ARG A 440 -14.77 18.13 -25.92
N ALA A 441 -15.98 18.14 -25.40
CA ALA A 441 -16.97 17.09 -25.62
C ALA A 441 -17.25 16.86 -27.12
N LYS A 442 -17.31 17.94 -27.94
CA LYS A 442 -17.43 17.85 -29.41
C LYS A 442 -16.25 17.15 -30.09
N LYS A 443 -15.09 17.06 -29.42
CA LYS A 443 -13.88 16.40 -29.92
C LYS A 443 -13.64 15.01 -29.29
N ASP A 444 -14.59 14.53 -28.53
CA ASP A 444 -14.49 13.30 -27.74
C ASP A 444 -13.31 13.30 -26.74
N GLU A 445 -12.99 14.49 -26.20
CA GLU A 445 -11.96 14.69 -25.20
C GLU A 445 -12.59 14.79 -23.80
N ARG A 446 -11.82 14.49 -22.74
CA ARG A 446 -12.29 14.50 -21.34
C ARG A 446 -11.76 15.68 -20.57
N VAL A 447 -12.52 16.11 -19.57
CA VAL A 447 -12.22 17.25 -18.71
C VAL A 447 -12.17 16.82 -17.25
N LEU A 448 -11.11 17.21 -16.54
CA LEU A 448 -11.02 17.07 -15.08
C LEU A 448 -11.20 18.43 -14.42
N ILE A 449 -12.01 18.48 -13.37
CA ILE A 449 -12.25 19.70 -12.58
C ILE A 449 -11.87 19.42 -11.12
N THR A 450 -11.02 20.26 -10.55
CA THR A 450 -10.66 20.18 -9.13
C THR A 450 -11.33 21.26 -8.32
N THR A 451 -12.01 20.85 -7.23
CA THR A 451 -12.65 21.74 -6.26
C THR A 451 -11.98 21.65 -4.90
N LEU A 452 -12.34 22.55 -3.98
CA LEU A 452 -11.78 22.57 -2.61
C LEU A 452 -12.58 21.71 -1.62
N THR A 453 -13.86 21.47 -1.88
CA THR A 453 -14.74 20.75 -0.95
C THR A 453 -15.60 19.73 -1.68
N LYS A 454 -15.98 18.65 -0.96
CA LYS A 454 -16.91 17.61 -1.45
C LYS A 454 -18.23 18.24 -1.91
N ARG A 455 -18.80 19.12 -1.08
CA ARG A 455 -20.04 19.82 -1.39
C ARG A 455 -19.98 20.63 -2.68
N MET A 456 -18.87 21.36 -2.90
CA MET A 456 -18.69 22.11 -4.15
C MET A 456 -18.60 21.16 -5.36
N ALA A 457 -18.00 19.99 -5.21
CA ALA A 457 -17.96 19.00 -6.29
C ALA A 457 -19.34 18.46 -6.62
N GLU A 458 -20.17 18.18 -5.60
CA GLU A 458 -21.55 17.71 -5.75
C GLU A 458 -22.43 18.80 -6.35
N ASP A 459 -22.42 20.02 -5.77
CA ASP A 459 -23.25 21.17 -6.23
C ASP A 459 -22.89 21.51 -7.70
N LEU A 460 -21.62 21.47 -8.08
CA LEU A 460 -21.17 21.74 -9.45
C LEU A 460 -21.56 20.62 -10.42
N CYS A 461 -21.54 19.36 -9.96
CA CYS A 461 -22.01 18.22 -10.72
C CYS A 461 -23.51 18.35 -11.04
N ASP A 462 -24.32 18.64 -10.04
CA ASP A 462 -25.75 18.81 -10.16
C ASP A 462 -26.09 19.98 -11.13
N PHE A 463 -25.37 21.08 -11.03
CA PHE A 463 -25.52 22.21 -11.95
C PHE A 463 -25.24 21.80 -13.42
N PHE A 464 -24.11 21.13 -13.67
CA PHE A 464 -23.76 20.72 -15.02
C PHE A 464 -24.68 19.63 -15.60
N LEU A 465 -25.23 18.73 -14.75
CA LEU A 465 -26.28 17.78 -15.16
C LEU A 465 -27.55 18.49 -15.62
N GLN A 466 -27.99 19.54 -14.88
CA GLN A 466 -29.14 20.36 -15.29
C GLN A 466 -28.92 21.11 -16.61
N GLU A 467 -27.68 21.47 -16.90
CA GLU A 467 -27.27 22.07 -18.17
C GLU A 467 -27.05 21.05 -19.31
N GLY A 468 -27.36 19.76 -19.08
CA GLY A 468 -27.28 18.69 -20.07
C GLY A 468 -25.87 18.18 -20.36
N ILE A 469 -24.89 18.47 -19.50
CA ILE A 469 -23.51 17.98 -19.60
C ILE A 469 -23.41 16.61 -18.94
N ARG A 470 -22.75 15.66 -19.58
CA ARG A 470 -22.46 14.32 -19.04
C ARG A 470 -21.30 14.44 -18.04
N VAL A 471 -21.61 14.44 -16.77
CA VAL A 471 -20.65 14.69 -15.68
C VAL A 471 -20.87 13.72 -14.53
N ARG A 472 -19.78 13.35 -13.86
CA ARG A 472 -19.79 12.64 -12.57
C ARG A 472 -18.83 13.33 -11.60
N TYR A 473 -19.06 13.13 -10.31
CA TYR A 473 -18.11 13.55 -9.28
C TYR A 473 -17.40 12.36 -8.66
N LEU A 474 -16.26 12.63 -8.04
CA LEU A 474 -15.46 11.64 -7.36
C LEU A 474 -14.78 12.28 -6.13
N HIS A 475 -15.07 11.78 -4.93
CA HIS A 475 -14.43 12.19 -3.67
C HIS A 475 -14.30 10.99 -2.71
N SER A 476 -13.71 11.17 -1.52
CA SER A 476 -13.47 10.10 -0.55
C SER A 476 -14.72 9.36 -0.07
N GLY A 477 -15.92 9.96 -0.18
CA GLY A 477 -17.19 9.30 0.15
C GLY A 477 -17.68 8.28 -0.90
N VAL A 478 -17.07 8.21 -2.08
CA VAL A 478 -17.44 7.25 -3.14
C VAL A 478 -16.77 5.90 -2.86
N LYS A 479 -17.55 4.82 -2.90
CA LYS A 479 -17.06 3.45 -2.63
C LYS A 479 -15.98 3.03 -3.62
N SER A 480 -15.02 2.24 -3.17
CA SER A 480 -13.84 1.84 -3.96
C SER A 480 -14.18 1.16 -5.30
N ILE A 481 -15.23 0.32 -5.34
CA ILE A 481 -15.69 -0.34 -6.58
C ILE A 481 -16.24 0.70 -7.55
N GLU A 482 -17.13 1.56 -7.07
CA GLU A 482 -17.75 2.62 -7.86
C GLU A 482 -16.70 3.60 -8.43
N ARG A 483 -15.63 3.87 -7.67
CA ARG A 483 -14.50 4.69 -8.13
C ARG A 483 -13.84 4.11 -9.38
N VAL A 484 -13.62 2.79 -9.41
CA VAL A 484 -13.02 2.10 -10.57
C VAL A 484 -13.94 2.19 -11.78
N GLU A 485 -15.24 1.99 -11.57
CA GLU A 485 -16.25 2.09 -12.62
C GLU A 485 -16.32 3.51 -13.19
N ILE A 486 -16.34 4.54 -12.34
CA ILE A 486 -16.34 5.95 -12.76
C ILE A 486 -15.12 6.26 -13.65
N LEU A 487 -13.92 5.82 -13.24
CA LEU A 487 -12.70 6.08 -14.01
C LEU A 487 -12.69 5.33 -15.36
N ARG A 488 -13.18 4.10 -15.37
CA ARG A 488 -13.34 3.32 -16.60
C ARG A 488 -14.35 3.96 -17.53
N ASP A 489 -15.52 4.36 -17.01
CA ASP A 489 -16.60 4.98 -17.78
C ASP A 489 -16.16 6.33 -18.37
N LEU A 490 -15.35 7.12 -17.64
CA LEU A 490 -14.73 8.33 -18.16
C LEU A 490 -13.84 8.02 -19.37
N ARG A 491 -13.02 6.98 -19.30
CA ARG A 491 -12.15 6.56 -20.40
C ARG A 491 -12.93 6.02 -21.61
N LEU A 492 -14.02 5.31 -21.34
CA LEU A 492 -14.93 4.81 -22.40
C LEU A 492 -15.75 5.91 -23.06
N GLY A 493 -15.85 7.09 -22.43
CA GLY A 493 -16.65 8.21 -22.95
C GLY A 493 -18.12 8.16 -22.60
N GLU A 494 -18.50 7.37 -21.60
CA GLU A 494 -19.86 7.36 -21.07
C GLU A 494 -20.26 8.73 -20.49
N PHE A 495 -19.27 9.48 -20.03
CA PHE A 495 -19.41 10.89 -19.63
C PHE A 495 -18.12 11.68 -19.96
N ASP A 496 -18.22 13.02 -20.00
CA ASP A 496 -17.16 13.89 -20.50
C ASP A 496 -16.36 14.57 -19.41
N VAL A 497 -16.96 14.76 -18.22
CA VAL A 497 -16.41 15.59 -17.14
C VAL A 497 -16.36 14.83 -15.84
N LEU A 498 -15.20 14.81 -15.21
CA LEU A 498 -15.04 14.30 -13.84
C LEU A 498 -14.67 15.45 -12.91
N ILE A 499 -15.48 15.65 -11.86
CA ILE A 499 -15.26 16.66 -10.82
C ILE A 499 -14.74 15.96 -9.56
N GLY A 500 -13.67 16.48 -8.97
CA GLY A 500 -13.15 15.87 -7.74
C GLY A 500 -12.42 16.82 -6.82
N VAL A 501 -12.30 16.47 -5.54
CA VAL A 501 -11.60 17.26 -4.55
C VAL A 501 -10.12 16.90 -4.56
N ASN A 502 -9.68 15.81 -4.10
CA ASN A 502 -8.28 15.44 -3.92
C ASN A 502 -7.85 14.22 -4.75
N LEU A 503 -8.74 13.73 -5.59
CA LEU A 503 -8.63 12.46 -6.29
C LEU A 503 -7.60 12.43 -7.40
N LEU A 504 -7.06 13.58 -7.73
CA LEU A 504 -6.17 13.74 -8.87
C LEU A 504 -4.69 13.68 -8.48
N ARG A 505 -4.38 13.38 -7.21
CA ARG A 505 -3.00 13.38 -6.73
C ARG A 505 -2.17 12.27 -7.34
N GLU A 506 -2.67 11.01 -7.34
CA GLU A 506 -1.81 9.87 -7.66
C GLU A 506 -2.57 8.74 -8.35
N GLY A 507 -1.87 8.02 -9.24
CA GLY A 507 -2.38 6.79 -9.85
C GLY A 507 -3.38 6.95 -11.02
N LEU A 508 -3.86 8.16 -11.35
CA LEU A 508 -4.73 8.35 -12.50
C LEU A 508 -3.92 8.50 -13.79
N ASP A 509 -4.03 7.54 -14.68
CA ASP A 509 -3.45 7.55 -16.01
C ASP A 509 -4.56 7.60 -17.07
N ILE A 510 -5.02 8.82 -17.37
CA ILE A 510 -6.13 9.08 -18.31
C ILE A 510 -5.64 9.93 -19.48
N PRO A 511 -5.11 9.32 -20.54
CA PRO A 511 -4.58 10.06 -21.69
C PRO A 511 -5.67 10.79 -22.51
N GLU A 512 -6.92 10.47 -22.29
CA GLU A 512 -8.08 11.09 -22.95
C GLU A 512 -8.37 12.51 -22.40
N VAL A 513 -7.77 12.89 -21.25
CA VAL A 513 -7.95 14.20 -20.61
C VAL A 513 -7.15 15.27 -21.36
N SER A 514 -7.85 16.23 -21.98
CA SER A 514 -7.24 17.37 -22.66
C SER A 514 -7.33 18.67 -21.86
N LEU A 515 -8.22 18.75 -20.85
CA LEU A 515 -8.35 19.92 -20.00
C LEU A 515 -8.38 19.55 -18.53
N VAL A 516 -7.58 20.27 -17.74
CA VAL A 516 -7.68 20.28 -16.29
C VAL A 516 -8.07 21.69 -15.85
N ALA A 517 -9.20 21.82 -15.14
CA ALA A 517 -9.67 23.07 -14.58
C ALA A 517 -9.49 23.06 -13.05
N ILE A 518 -8.82 24.08 -12.53
CA ILE A 518 -8.55 24.23 -11.10
C ILE A 518 -9.40 25.40 -10.59
N MET A 519 -10.45 25.08 -9.84
CA MET A 519 -11.34 26.08 -9.24
C MET A 519 -10.70 26.70 -8.01
N ASP A 520 -10.94 27.99 -7.76
CA ASP A 520 -10.40 28.69 -6.61
C ASP A 520 -8.89 28.45 -6.39
N ALA A 521 -8.10 28.62 -7.44
CA ALA A 521 -6.68 28.29 -7.40
C ALA A 521 -5.87 29.21 -6.47
N ASP A 522 -6.39 30.41 -6.15
CA ASP A 522 -5.80 31.39 -5.25
C ASP A 522 -6.11 31.16 -3.75
N LYS A 523 -6.90 30.18 -3.41
CA LYS A 523 -7.18 29.82 -2.02
C LYS A 523 -6.04 28.96 -1.47
N GLU A 524 -5.01 29.62 -0.93
CA GLU A 524 -3.85 28.93 -0.37
C GLU A 524 -4.24 27.88 0.68
N GLY A 525 -3.55 26.74 0.64
CA GLY A 525 -3.75 25.62 1.51
C GLY A 525 -3.13 24.33 0.93
N PHE A 526 -3.26 23.23 1.64
CA PHE A 526 -2.68 21.96 1.26
C PHE A 526 -3.07 21.50 -0.17
N LEU A 527 -4.32 21.73 -0.59
CA LEU A 527 -4.82 21.39 -1.93
C LEU A 527 -4.36 22.34 -3.04
N ARG A 528 -3.76 23.46 -2.70
CA ARG A 528 -3.28 24.48 -3.62
C ARG A 528 -1.82 24.85 -3.37
N SER A 529 -1.06 23.94 -2.70
CA SER A 529 0.39 24.05 -2.64
C SER A 529 1.01 23.88 -4.03
N ASP A 530 2.20 24.39 -4.24
CA ASP A 530 2.95 24.23 -5.49
C ASP A 530 3.07 22.77 -5.92
N THR A 531 3.40 21.85 -5.00
CA THR A 531 3.43 20.39 -5.23
C THR A 531 2.08 19.88 -5.75
N SER A 532 0.98 20.22 -5.05
CA SER A 532 -0.37 19.78 -5.43
C SER A 532 -0.79 20.33 -6.81
N LEU A 533 -0.47 21.58 -7.08
CA LEU A 533 -0.74 22.22 -8.38
C LEU A 533 0.05 21.53 -9.51
N ILE A 534 1.38 21.32 -9.35
CA ILE A 534 2.22 20.66 -10.35
C ILE A 534 1.71 19.26 -10.65
N GLN A 535 1.31 18.50 -9.64
CA GLN A 535 0.75 17.16 -9.84
C GLN A 535 -0.57 17.18 -10.59
N THR A 536 -1.46 18.11 -10.26
CA THR A 536 -2.75 18.30 -10.93
C THR A 536 -2.55 18.73 -12.39
N ILE A 537 -1.66 19.66 -12.64
CA ILE A 537 -1.25 20.11 -13.99
C ILE A 537 -0.73 18.92 -14.80
N GLY A 538 0.09 18.06 -14.21
CA GLY A 538 0.67 16.89 -14.83
C GLY A 538 -0.36 15.86 -15.35
N ARG A 539 -1.62 15.91 -14.92
CA ARG A 539 -2.69 15.04 -15.44
C ARG A 539 -3.03 15.34 -16.90
N ALA A 540 -2.94 16.61 -17.33
CA ALA A 540 -3.12 16.96 -18.74
C ALA A 540 -1.88 16.72 -19.61
N ALA A 541 -0.73 16.40 -19.03
CA ALA A 541 0.53 16.23 -19.75
C ALA A 541 0.65 14.94 -20.56
N ARG A 542 -0.37 14.07 -20.56
CA ARG A 542 -0.46 12.83 -21.34
C ARG A 542 -1.20 12.99 -22.66
N ASN A 543 -1.81 14.14 -22.85
CA ASN A 543 -2.50 14.51 -24.09
C ASN A 543 -1.68 15.54 -24.87
N ALA A 544 -1.53 15.35 -26.18
CA ALA A 544 -0.77 16.28 -27.01
C ALA A 544 -1.41 17.68 -27.07
N CYS A 545 -2.73 17.78 -26.82
CA CYS A 545 -3.49 19.03 -26.75
C CYS A 545 -3.82 19.42 -25.31
N GLY A 546 -3.04 18.94 -24.33
CA GLY A 546 -3.29 19.21 -22.90
C GLY A 546 -3.21 20.69 -22.53
N GLU A 547 -4.25 21.19 -21.86
CA GLU A 547 -4.34 22.56 -21.34
C GLU A 547 -4.77 22.56 -19.87
N VAL A 548 -4.38 23.60 -19.15
CA VAL A 548 -4.79 23.84 -17.75
C VAL A 548 -5.35 25.23 -17.61
N ILE A 549 -6.51 25.35 -16.98
CA ILE A 549 -7.11 26.63 -16.62
C ILE A 549 -7.13 26.71 -15.09
N MET A 550 -6.53 27.77 -14.55
CA MET A 550 -6.60 28.13 -13.13
C MET A 550 -7.56 29.31 -12.98
N TYR A 551 -8.65 29.13 -12.24
CA TYR A 551 -9.55 30.22 -11.90
C TYR A 551 -9.07 30.87 -10.61
N ALA A 552 -8.63 32.13 -10.72
CA ALA A 552 -8.03 32.91 -9.62
C ALA A 552 -8.14 34.40 -9.88
N ASP A 553 -8.42 35.19 -8.84
CA ASP A 553 -8.42 36.66 -8.93
C ASP A 553 -7.03 37.24 -8.69
N LYS A 554 -6.15 36.49 -8.04
CA LYS A 554 -4.75 36.83 -7.82
C LYS A 554 -3.84 35.62 -8.00
N ILE A 555 -2.62 35.86 -8.47
CA ILE A 555 -1.60 34.81 -8.53
C ILE A 555 -0.90 34.75 -7.16
N THR A 556 -0.98 33.59 -6.50
CA THR A 556 -0.28 33.34 -5.23
C THR A 556 1.16 32.87 -5.47
N ASP A 557 2.00 32.86 -4.43
CA ASP A 557 3.37 32.37 -4.54
C ASP A 557 3.45 30.89 -4.95
N SER A 558 2.51 30.06 -4.46
CA SER A 558 2.40 28.65 -4.83
C SER A 558 2.00 28.48 -6.31
N MET A 559 1.06 29.29 -6.80
CA MET A 559 0.69 29.31 -8.21
C MET A 559 1.88 29.75 -9.08
N GLN A 560 2.58 30.82 -8.68
CA GLN A 560 3.72 31.31 -9.45
C GLN A 560 4.81 30.26 -9.58
N ARG A 561 5.20 29.59 -8.48
CA ARG A 561 6.19 28.51 -8.53
C ARG A 561 5.74 27.34 -9.42
N ALA A 562 4.47 26.96 -9.35
CA ALA A 562 3.93 25.88 -10.19
C ALA A 562 3.92 26.26 -11.69
N ILE A 563 3.57 27.50 -12.02
CA ILE A 563 3.59 28.03 -13.39
C ILE A 563 5.01 28.08 -13.92
N ASP A 564 5.95 28.64 -13.16
CA ASP A 564 7.34 28.79 -13.57
C ASP A 564 8.01 27.45 -13.83
N GLU A 565 7.81 26.48 -12.92
CA GLU A 565 8.36 25.13 -13.09
C GLU A 565 7.73 24.40 -14.29
N THR A 566 6.43 24.52 -14.49
CA THR A 566 5.75 23.92 -15.65
C THR A 566 6.25 24.52 -16.95
N ASN A 567 6.44 25.84 -17.00
CA ASN A 567 6.98 26.53 -18.18
C ASN A 567 8.44 26.12 -18.45
N ARG A 568 9.28 26.03 -17.40
CA ARG A 568 10.67 25.53 -17.51
C ARG A 568 10.70 24.14 -18.16
N ARG A 569 9.90 23.21 -17.65
CA ARG A 569 9.79 21.84 -18.20
C ARG A 569 9.30 21.85 -19.64
N ARG A 570 8.31 22.66 -19.92
CA ARG A 570 7.74 22.84 -21.27
C ARG A 570 8.80 23.32 -22.27
N GLU A 571 9.59 24.33 -21.94
CA GLU A 571 10.65 24.86 -22.80
C GLU A 571 11.73 23.83 -23.09
N ILE A 572 12.19 23.08 -22.07
CA ILE A 572 13.17 22.01 -22.21
C ILE A 572 12.66 20.95 -23.20
N GLN A 573 11.41 20.48 -23.02
CA GLN A 573 10.81 19.48 -23.90
C GLN A 573 10.64 19.99 -25.34
N LEU A 574 10.21 21.24 -25.52
CA LEU A 574 10.06 21.84 -26.85
C LEU A 574 11.40 21.96 -27.58
N ALA A 575 12.46 22.40 -26.86
CA ALA A 575 13.80 22.48 -27.40
C ALA A 575 14.32 21.10 -27.83
N HIS A 576 14.08 20.07 -27.02
CA HIS A 576 14.43 18.69 -27.36
C HIS A 576 13.65 18.21 -28.60
N ASN A 577 12.35 18.38 -28.63
CA ASN A 577 11.52 17.97 -29.76
C ASN A 577 11.98 18.64 -31.06
N LYS A 578 12.28 19.94 -31.00
CA LYS A 578 12.80 20.70 -32.16
C LYS A 578 14.15 20.18 -32.64
N LYS A 579 15.06 19.87 -31.69
CA LYS A 579 16.41 19.34 -32.00
C LYS A 579 16.36 17.98 -32.69
N TYR A 580 15.44 17.10 -32.28
CA TYR A 580 15.36 15.72 -32.78
C TYR A 580 14.21 15.48 -33.75
N GLY A 581 13.43 16.51 -34.13
CA GLY A 581 12.31 16.38 -35.06
C GLY A 581 11.15 15.53 -34.50
N ILE A 582 10.97 15.49 -33.19
CA ILE A 582 9.95 14.67 -32.55
C ILE A 582 8.60 15.39 -32.60
N ILE A 583 7.58 14.70 -33.09
CA ILE A 583 6.19 15.19 -33.10
C ILE A 583 5.49 14.55 -31.87
N PRO A 584 4.95 15.36 -30.93
CA PRO A 584 4.23 14.84 -29.77
C PRO A 584 3.04 13.96 -30.18
N GLN A 585 2.93 12.78 -29.56
CA GLN A 585 1.82 11.86 -29.80
C GLN A 585 1.14 11.50 -28.48
N THR A 586 -0.19 11.59 -28.43
CA THR A 586 -0.99 11.16 -27.29
C THR A 586 -0.80 9.67 -27.06
N ILE A 587 -0.54 9.28 -25.82
CA ILE A 587 -0.38 7.88 -25.43
C ILE A 587 -1.73 7.16 -25.59
N LYS A 588 -1.74 6.03 -26.30
CA LYS A 588 -2.91 5.14 -26.35
C LYS A 588 -2.64 3.94 -25.46
N LYS A 589 -3.41 3.80 -24.39
CA LYS A 589 -3.37 2.60 -23.53
C LYS A 589 -4.66 1.80 -23.69
N PRO A 590 -4.59 0.47 -23.79
CA PRO A 590 -5.79 -0.35 -23.79
C PRO A 590 -6.57 -0.11 -22.47
N ILE A 591 -7.90 -0.13 -22.56
CA ILE A 591 -8.77 -0.08 -21.40
C ILE A 591 -8.89 -1.52 -20.90
N GLU A 592 -8.16 -1.87 -19.85
CA GLU A 592 -8.19 -3.22 -19.31
C GLU A 592 -9.55 -3.51 -18.67
N ASN A 593 -10.18 -4.60 -19.09
CA ASN A 593 -11.44 -5.08 -18.52
C ASN A 593 -11.25 -5.88 -17.20
N ASN A 594 -10.04 -5.97 -16.68
CA ASN A 594 -9.75 -6.70 -15.44
C ASN A 594 -10.20 -5.90 -14.19
N LEU A 595 -11.53 -5.73 -14.08
CA LEU A 595 -12.16 -5.19 -12.86
C LEU A 595 -11.73 -5.94 -11.59
N LEU A 596 -11.48 -7.24 -11.67
CA LEU A 596 -11.13 -8.07 -10.52
C LEU A 596 -9.73 -7.76 -9.95
N SER A 597 -8.74 -7.47 -10.78
CA SER A 597 -7.40 -7.08 -10.31
C SER A 597 -7.37 -5.67 -9.73
N LEU A 598 -8.16 -4.76 -10.29
CA LEU A 598 -8.35 -3.40 -9.79
C LEU A 598 -9.20 -3.38 -8.49
N VAL A 599 -10.28 -4.15 -8.42
CA VAL A 599 -11.14 -4.26 -7.23
C VAL A 599 -10.38 -4.86 -6.04
N ALA A 600 -9.52 -5.84 -6.27
CA ALA A 600 -8.65 -6.38 -5.22
C ALA A 600 -7.67 -5.34 -4.65
N SER A 601 -7.26 -4.35 -5.46
CA SER A 601 -6.35 -3.27 -5.02
C SER A 601 -7.07 -2.10 -4.31
N TYR A 602 -8.39 -1.95 -4.46
CA TYR A 602 -9.15 -0.82 -3.89
C TYR A 602 -9.91 -1.13 -2.59
N ARG A 603 -9.88 -2.35 -2.09
CA ARG A 603 -10.68 -2.78 -0.92
C ARG A 603 -10.03 -2.50 0.44
N ASN A 604 -9.54 -1.28 0.72
CA ASN A 604 -9.14 -0.93 2.09
C ASN A 604 -9.72 0.38 2.57
N LEU A 605 -10.64 0.28 3.52
CA LEU A 605 -11.19 1.40 4.28
C LEU A 605 -10.13 2.11 5.17
N GLU A 606 -9.04 1.43 5.56
CA GLU A 606 -8.01 2.04 6.41
C GLU A 606 -7.14 3.06 5.67
N ASP A 607 -6.81 2.81 4.40
CA ASP A 607 -6.12 3.80 3.59
C ASP A 607 -7.02 5.04 3.39
N ILE A 608 -8.34 4.82 3.27
CA ILE A 608 -9.33 5.89 3.15
C ILE A 608 -9.50 6.65 4.49
N VAL A 609 -9.54 5.95 5.62
CA VAL A 609 -9.69 6.57 6.95
C VAL A 609 -8.41 7.29 7.38
N ALA A 610 -7.23 6.73 7.10
CA ALA A 610 -5.95 7.41 7.33
C ALA A 610 -5.79 8.62 6.41
N GLU A 611 -6.18 8.54 5.15
CA GLU A 611 -6.23 9.67 4.22
C GLU A 611 -7.29 10.69 4.64
N GLU A 612 -8.48 10.28 5.07
CA GLU A 612 -9.52 11.19 5.57
C GLU A 612 -9.11 11.91 6.85
N MET A 613 -8.39 11.29 7.76
CA MET A 613 -7.86 11.98 8.96
C MET A 613 -6.77 12.99 8.62
N VAL A 614 -5.96 12.73 7.58
CA VAL A 614 -4.95 13.67 7.07
C VAL A 614 -5.59 14.76 6.19
N ASP A 615 -6.61 14.40 5.38
CA ASP A 615 -7.27 15.32 4.45
C ASP A 615 -8.24 16.31 5.12
N LEU A 616 -8.88 15.90 6.23
CA LEU A 616 -9.87 16.76 6.86
C LEU A 616 -9.25 17.86 7.72
N GLY A 617 -7.96 17.79 8.08
CA GLY A 617 -7.34 18.74 9.01
C GLY A 617 -8.20 18.94 10.27
N ILE A 618 -9.10 17.98 10.55
CA ILE A 618 -10.06 18.06 11.64
C ILE A 618 -9.29 17.79 12.93
N ASP A 619 -8.97 18.85 13.62
CA ASP A 619 -8.57 18.75 15.02
C ASP A 619 -9.70 18.01 15.76
N LYS A 620 -9.36 17.00 16.58
CA LYS A 620 -10.32 16.23 17.41
C LYS A 620 -11.33 17.11 18.17
N LYS A 621 -11.01 18.40 18.32
CA LYS A 621 -11.88 19.42 18.94
C LYS A 621 -13.12 19.80 18.10
N ASP A 622 -13.14 19.52 16.80
CA ASP A 622 -14.24 19.91 15.91
C ASP A 622 -15.21 18.73 15.59
N LEU A 623 -14.85 17.51 15.96
CA LEU A 623 -15.73 16.33 15.83
C LEU A 623 -17.11 16.49 16.49
N PRO A 624 -17.24 17.04 17.71
CA PRO A 624 -18.56 17.27 18.32
C PRO A 624 -19.44 18.24 17.56
N LYS A 625 -18.84 19.22 16.87
CA LYS A 625 -19.58 20.18 16.03
C LYS A 625 -20.10 19.50 14.75
N LEU A 626 -19.33 18.60 14.17
CA LEU A 626 -19.71 17.83 12.99
C LEU A 626 -20.84 16.85 13.31
N ILE A 627 -20.78 16.16 14.44
CA ILE A 627 -21.82 15.26 14.93
C ILE A 627 -23.13 16.03 15.13
N ASN A 628 -23.10 17.18 15.81
CA ASN A 628 -24.29 18.02 16.03
C ASN A 628 -24.90 18.55 14.70
N LYS A 629 -24.08 18.78 13.68
CA LYS A 629 -24.56 19.20 12.36
C LYS A 629 -25.24 18.06 11.63
N LEU A 630 -24.64 16.90 11.60
CA LEU A 630 -25.20 15.69 10.97
C LEU A 630 -26.50 15.24 11.66
N GLU A 631 -26.62 15.37 12.99
CA GLU A 631 -27.87 15.12 13.71
C GLU A 631 -29.01 16.03 13.23
N LYS A 632 -28.73 17.32 13.04
CA LYS A 632 -29.71 18.27 12.51
C LYS A 632 -30.10 17.93 11.07
N ASP A 633 -29.15 17.48 10.25
CA ASP A 633 -29.40 17.11 8.87
C ASP A 633 -30.18 15.78 8.77
N MET A 634 -29.91 14.80 9.64
CA MET A 634 -30.71 13.59 9.79
C MET A 634 -32.18 13.90 10.16
N HIS A 635 -32.38 14.76 11.16
CA HIS A 635 -33.72 15.18 11.55
C HIS A 635 -34.44 16.00 10.46
N LYS A 636 -33.69 16.76 9.65
CA LYS A 636 -34.27 17.44 8.49
C LYS A 636 -34.71 16.45 7.42
N ALA A 637 -33.85 15.47 7.06
CA ALA A 637 -34.20 14.42 6.10
C ALA A 637 -35.45 13.64 6.57
N ALA A 638 -35.51 13.25 7.85
CA ALA A 638 -36.67 12.57 8.42
C ALA A 638 -37.96 13.42 8.36
N LYS A 639 -37.87 14.74 8.56
CA LYS A 639 -39.01 15.64 8.47
C LYS A 639 -39.60 15.78 7.07
N ILE A 640 -38.77 15.64 6.03
CA ILE A 640 -39.24 15.67 4.64
C ILE A 640 -39.54 14.28 4.08
N LEU A 641 -39.62 13.26 4.99
CA LEU A 641 -39.90 11.86 4.68
C LEU A 641 -38.86 11.17 3.77
N ASP A 642 -37.64 11.71 3.68
CA ASP A 642 -36.51 11.08 3.01
C ASP A 642 -35.82 10.10 3.98
N PHE A 643 -36.47 8.94 4.13
CA PHE A 643 -36.04 7.93 5.11
C PHE A 643 -34.71 7.22 4.69
N GLU A 644 -34.44 7.10 3.40
CA GLU A 644 -33.16 6.53 2.93
C GLU A 644 -31.98 7.43 3.33
N ARG A 645 -32.10 8.71 3.05
CA ARG A 645 -31.09 9.71 3.43
C ARG A 645 -30.95 9.87 4.95
N ALA A 646 -32.06 9.80 5.68
CA ALA A 646 -32.06 9.82 7.16
C ALA A 646 -31.34 8.58 7.72
N ALA A 647 -31.50 7.40 7.11
CA ALA A 647 -30.83 6.17 7.50
C ALA A 647 -29.31 6.23 7.18
N GLU A 648 -28.93 6.74 6.04
CA GLU A 648 -27.51 6.95 5.69
C GLU A 648 -26.79 7.89 6.67
N ILE A 649 -27.42 9.02 6.99
CA ILE A 649 -26.88 9.99 7.95
C ILE A 649 -26.82 9.39 9.36
N ARG A 650 -27.83 8.59 9.75
CA ARG A 650 -27.83 7.84 11.03
C ARG A 650 -26.65 6.89 11.11
N ASP A 651 -26.38 6.16 10.04
CA ASP A 651 -25.29 5.19 9.99
C ASP A 651 -23.92 5.88 9.95
N GLN A 652 -23.82 7.05 9.31
CA GLN A 652 -22.67 7.96 9.41
C GLN A 652 -22.47 8.51 10.82
N LEU A 653 -23.55 8.95 11.48
CA LEU A 653 -23.54 9.41 12.86
C LEU A 653 -23.13 8.31 13.83
N LYS A 654 -23.61 7.08 13.61
CA LYS A 654 -23.21 5.92 14.39
C LYS A 654 -21.69 5.71 14.28
N LYS A 655 -21.14 5.73 13.06
CA LYS A 655 -19.69 5.62 12.81
C LYS A 655 -18.88 6.77 13.42
N LEU A 656 -19.36 8.01 13.28
CA LEU A 656 -18.67 9.18 13.84
C LEU A 656 -18.75 9.23 15.37
N ARG A 657 -19.87 8.77 15.97
CA ARG A 657 -19.99 8.62 17.43
C ARG A 657 -19.10 7.50 17.96
N GLU A 658 -18.85 6.47 17.16
CA GLU A 658 -17.88 5.43 17.46
C GLU A 658 -16.42 5.92 17.37
N MET A 659 -16.19 7.08 16.74
CA MET A 659 -14.86 7.71 16.57
C MET A 659 -14.57 8.83 17.60
N VAL A 660 -15.59 9.30 18.37
CA VAL A 660 -15.48 10.32 19.43
C VAL A 660 -15.35 9.67 20.78
#